data_75e43048b915bfdf54f9e79cb6d4e8b4
#
_entry.id   75e43048b915bfdf54f9e79cb6d4e8b4
#
_cell.length_a   1.000
_cell.length_b   1.000
_cell.length_c   1.000
_cell.angle_alpha   90.00
_cell.angle_beta   90.00
_cell.angle_gamma   90.00
#
_symmetry.space_group_name_H-M   'P 1'
#
loop_
_entity.id
_entity.type
_entity.pdbx_description
1 polymer ?
#
loop_
_entity_poly.entity_id
_entity_poly.type
_entity_poly.pdbx_seq_one_letter_code
_entity_poly.pdbx_strand_id
1 'polypeptide(L)'
;MSEAATAGVGARLRALRWPGSPNGAGWHGWLPAWSFPALLRAVRATLVVPVMFVICLKVIGNPDMTLFAVFGSFASLLLSSFGGSRRDKAVAHLGLAVVGSLALIIGTLVSGNTLLAALVTIPVTFAIFFAGVAGPNTAGGVTGALLAYVLPVATAAPAATIGWRLAGWWLASAAATLVVLLISAPSPGDKLRQSAAASARALATHLRRSVEGTSDQADWDAVLAAKHDLLNQFTSTPLRPTGLAATDQGLANVIELLEWTSALVGDTVTSHQDLDQADPVDRELLGEAARILDGVADILAGTGEIPSLERLEQARAASVTHQVRLTGDAEQLRTLAAYAAHGQAIAVAARAALIDAIIATGRADPGLVAEERRRWYGQQSGTPAGVLPALTNVTGFFARHASIRSVWFLNALRGSIALAIAVTVADVSGVQHGFWVVLGTLSVLRTNAASTGATAVRALAGTAVGFAVGAALLIGIGTGPTALWVALPCAVFVAAYAPGTTPFAVGQAAFTVTVVVIFNLLIPAGWQVGLLRIEDVAIGCGVSVVIGLLFWPRGAGGLVSNDLADAFRRGASYLAQAVDFALGLRPGAPDTGVAAVTASIRLDEALRAYLTEQGTKRLSKHELWGLVMDSVRLRLTAYSVASLHDLTGPVVPALTPAGDSTPGSPDQSGTGRAARPATATEDDGGLDRARSQFQHLTTELVVFYDRIADQLAGTSPDDLEPEKVPVMTGPDFPTGVACAGNTPDWYQPDLLWVGEYLYHLGEHAQTVAGPAAEIARLRQRPWWR
;
A
#
# COMPACT_ATOMS: atom_id res chain seq x y z
N MET A 1 6.78 -25.49 50.04
CA MET A 1 7.80 -25.54 48.97
C MET A 1 7.44 -26.46 47.80
N SER A 2 6.16 -26.72 47.56
CA SER A 2 5.70 -27.65 46.50
C SER A 2 4.90 -26.99 45.35
N GLU A 3 4.49 -25.74 45.45
CA GLU A 3 3.71 -25.08 44.39
C GLU A 3 4.55 -24.24 43.44
N ALA A 4 5.78 -23.88 43.77
CA ALA A 4 6.67 -23.12 42.88
C ALA A 4 7.38 -23.99 41.83
N ALA A 5 7.45 -25.30 42.01
CA ALA A 5 8.09 -26.22 41.06
C ALA A 5 7.18 -26.62 39.90
N THR A 6 5.87 -26.63 40.08
CA THR A 6 4.89 -26.97 39.02
C THR A 6 4.59 -25.81 38.08
N ALA A 7 4.75 -24.55 38.54
CA ALA A 7 4.61 -23.37 37.70
C ALA A 7 5.74 -23.25 36.64
N GLY A 8 6.94 -23.70 36.95
CA GLY A 8 8.12 -23.64 36.09
C GLY A 8 8.06 -24.62 34.86
N VAL A 9 7.44 -25.77 35.02
CA VAL A 9 7.33 -26.78 33.93
C VAL A 9 6.24 -26.35 32.95
N GLY A 10 5.13 -25.80 33.43
CA GLY A 10 4.05 -25.26 32.56
C GLY A 10 4.48 -24.06 31.73
N ALA A 11 5.40 -23.23 32.23
CA ALA A 11 5.97 -22.11 31.50
C ALA A 11 6.98 -22.57 30.43
N ARG A 12 7.78 -23.62 30.72
CA ARG A 12 8.74 -24.19 29.75
C ARG A 12 8.06 -24.99 28.62
N LEU A 13 6.92 -25.62 28.88
CA LEU A 13 6.12 -26.28 27.84
C LEU A 13 5.35 -25.30 26.97
N ARG A 14 5.04 -24.08 27.47
CA ARG A 14 4.51 -22.98 26.65
C ARG A 14 5.56 -22.30 25.77
N ALA A 15 6.83 -22.35 26.12
CA ALA A 15 7.95 -21.84 25.33
C ALA A 15 8.34 -22.74 24.14
N LEU A 16 7.86 -24.01 24.11
CA LEU A 16 8.03 -24.93 22.98
C LEU A 16 6.93 -24.81 21.92
N ARG A 17 6.14 -23.74 21.95
CA ARG A 17 5.22 -23.40 20.84
C ARG A 17 6.06 -22.98 19.62
N TRP A 18 5.94 -23.75 18.56
CA TRP A 18 6.48 -23.41 17.24
C TRP A 18 6.14 -21.96 16.88
N PRO A 19 7.14 -21.15 16.49
CA PRO A 19 6.87 -19.78 16.05
C PRO A 19 6.09 -19.82 14.75
N GLY A 20 4.83 -19.40 14.78
CA GLY A 20 4.01 -19.27 13.57
C GLY A 20 2.58 -19.81 13.62
N SER A 21 2.02 -20.16 14.79
CA SER A 21 0.58 -20.40 14.86
C SER A 21 -0.15 -19.09 15.14
N PRO A 22 -1.00 -18.59 14.24
CA PRO A 22 -1.98 -17.57 14.59
C PRO A 22 -2.98 -18.21 15.57
N ASN A 23 -3.12 -17.64 16.76
CA ASN A 23 -4.18 -17.88 17.72
C ASN A 23 -4.55 -19.33 18.00
N GLY A 24 -3.90 -19.96 18.98
CA GLY A 24 -4.47 -21.05 19.80
C GLY A 24 -5.10 -22.26 19.10
N ALA A 25 -4.80 -22.51 17.83
CA ALA A 25 -5.39 -23.55 17.04
C ALA A 25 -4.67 -24.90 17.28
N GLY A 26 -5.30 -25.78 18.01
CA GLY A 26 -5.07 -27.22 17.95
C GLY A 26 -5.23 -27.74 16.51
N TRP A 27 -5.45 -29.02 16.33
CA TRP A 27 -5.61 -29.73 15.05
C TRP A 27 -6.46 -29.01 13.97
N HIS A 28 -7.31 -28.04 14.34
CA HIS A 28 -8.09 -27.21 13.43
C HIS A 28 -7.26 -26.26 12.52
N GLY A 29 -6.00 -25.97 12.84
CA GLY A 29 -5.15 -25.11 12.02
C GLY A 29 -4.68 -25.73 10.69
N TRP A 30 -4.90 -27.03 10.48
CA TRP A 30 -4.57 -27.74 9.24
C TRP A 30 -5.77 -27.86 8.29
N LEU A 31 -6.98 -27.62 8.78
CA LEU A 31 -8.18 -27.63 7.94
C LEU A 31 -8.20 -26.38 7.06
N PRO A 32 -8.62 -26.51 5.78
CA PRO A 32 -8.72 -25.37 4.88
C PRO A 32 -9.69 -24.33 5.43
N ALA A 33 -9.26 -23.10 5.53
CA ALA A 33 -10.17 -21.99 5.80
C ALA A 33 -11.13 -21.81 4.62
N TRP A 34 -12.43 -21.66 4.90
CA TRP A 34 -13.38 -21.39 3.84
C TRP A 34 -13.07 -20.07 3.14
N SER A 35 -12.94 -20.10 1.81
CA SER A 35 -12.68 -18.91 1.00
C SER A 35 -13.37 -19.02 -0.35
N PHE A 36 -14.40 -18.20 -0.56
CA PHE A 36 -15.13 -18.16 -1.83
C PHE A 36 -14.22 -17.77 -3.04
N PRO A 37 -13.29 -16.81 -2.92
CA PRO A 37 -12.33 -16.52 -4.00
C PRO A 37 -11.42 -17.71 -4.34
N ALA A 38 -10.98 -18.48 -3.32
CA ALA A 38 -10.17 -19.67 -3.54
C ALA A 38 -10.98 -20.78 -4.22
N LEU A 39 -12.25 -20.97 -3.83
CA LEU A 39 -13.15 -21.90 -4.49
C LEU A 39 -13.32 -21.56 -5.97
N LEU A 40 -13.60 -20.30 -6.31
CA LEU A 40 -13.74 -19.89 -7.71
C LEU A 40 -12.45 -20.09 -8.50
N ARG A 41 -11.29 -19.81 -7.90
CA ARG A 41 -9.98 -20.09 -8.52
C ARG A 41 -9.83 -21.59 -8.80
N ALA A 42 -10.16 -22.43 -7.83
CA ALA A 42 -10.08 -23.88 -7.97
C ALA A 42 -11.02 -24.40 -9.07
N VAL A 43 -12.27 -23.94 -9.10
CA VAL A 43 -13.25 -24.32 -10.14
C VAL A 43 -12.74 -23.91 -11.53
N ARG A 44 -12.24 -22.68 -11.71
CA ARG A 44 -11.69 -22.22 -13.00
C ARG A 44 -10.52 -23.09 -13.47
N ALA A 45 -9.57 -23.39 -12.57
CA ALA A 45 -8.42 -24.20 -12.89
C ALA A 45 -8.81 -25.64 -13.23
N THR A 46 -9.75 -26.23 -12.51
CA THR A 46 -10.27 -27.58 -12.74
C THR A 46 -11.00 -27.68 -14.07
N LEU A 47 -11.66 -26.63 -14.52
CA LEU A 47 -12.32 -26.59 -15.83
C LEU A 47 -11.30 -26.44 -16.98
N VAL A 48 -10.30 -25.57 -16.81
CA VAL A 48 -9.39 -25.22 -17.92
C VAL A 48 -8.25 -26.22 -18.08
N VAL A 49 -7.52 -26.55 -16.99
CA VAL A 49 -6.27 -27.33 -17.08
C VAL A 49 -6.47 -28.72 -17.69
N PRO A 50 -7.41 -29.56 -17.22
CA PRO A 50 -7.64 -30.88 -17.81
C PRO A 50 -8.15 -30.81 -19.26
N VAL A 51 -9.02 -29.84 -19.58
CA VAL A 51 -9.57 -29.68 -20.93
C VAL A 51 -8.47 -29.27 -21.92
N MET A 52 -7.62 -28.31 -21.56
CA MET A 52 -6.47 -27.91 -22.39
C MET A 52 -5.50 -29.08 -22.58
N PHE A 53 -5.30 -29.86 -21.54
CA PHE A 53 -4.44 -31.04 -21.59
C PHE A 53 -4.99 -32.09 -22.56
N VAL A 54 -6.30 -32.40 -22.49
CA VAL A 54 -6.94 -33.35 -23.43
C VAL A 54 -6.85 -32.84 -24.87
N ILE A 55 -7.21 -31.59 -25.11
CA ILE A 55 -7.21 -31.01 -26.46
C ILE A 55 -5.81 -31.09 -27.09
N CYS A 56 -4.79 -30.62 -26.36
CA CYS A 56 -3.44 -30.55 -26.93
C CYS A 56 -2.79 -31.94 -27.06
N LEU A 57 -3.03 -32.88 -26.10
CA LEU A 57 -2.42 -34.19 -26.09
C LEU A 57 -3.16 -35.19 -26.98
N LYS A 58 -4.52 -35.25 -26.94
CA LYS A 58 -5.30 -36.28 -27.59
C LYS A 58 -5.88 -35.85 -28.93
N VAL A 59 -6.22 -34.56 -29.11
CA VAL A 59 -6.82 -34.07 -30.38
C VAL A 59 -5.74 -33.55 -31.30
N ILE A 60 -4.81 -32.72 -30.80
CA ILE A 60 -3.75 -32.11 -31.61
C ILE A 60 -2.52 -33.01 -31.70
N GLY A 61 -2.19 -33.71 -30.60
CA GLY A 61 -1.11 -34.68 -30.52
C GLY A 61 0.31 -34.08 -30.50
N ASN A 62 0.45 -32.78 -30.14
CA ASN A 62 1.76 -32.12 -30.11
C ASN A 62 2.24 -31.95 -28.63
N PRO A 63 3.38 -32.54 -28.23
CA PRO A 63 3.88 -32.48 -26.85
C PRO A 63 4.33 -31.09 -26.41
N ASP A 64 5.00 -30.31 -27.28
CA ASP A 64 5.40 -28.93 -26.98
C ASP A 64 4.18 -28.06 -26.71
N MET A 65 3.18 -28.10 -27.59
CA MET A 65 1.94 -27.38 -27.41
C MET A 65 1.22 -27.78 -26.10
N THR A 66 1.22 -29.10 -25.79
CA THR A 66 0.60 -29.63 -24.57
C THR A 66 1.27 -29.07 -23.30
N LEU A 67 2.60 -29.08 -23.24
CA LEU A 67 3.36 -28.56 -22.12
C LEU A 67 3.05 -27.09 -21.87
N PHE A 68 3.11 -26.26 -22.93
CA PHE A 68 2.87 -24.83 -22.82
C PHE A 68 1.40 -24.45 -22.60
N ALA A 69 0.44 -25.28 -23.03
CA ALA A 69 -0.97 -25.09 -22.71
C ALA A 69 -1.28 -25.38 -21.23
N VAL A 70 -0.73 -26.47 -20.68
CA VAL A 70 -0.92 -26.82 -19.26
C VAL A 70 -0.27 -25.77 -18.35
N PHE A 71 1.02 -25.46 -18.56
CA PHE A 71 1.73 -24.50 -17.73
C PHE A 71 1.27 -23.05 -17.98
N GLY A 72 0.83 -22.71 -19.19
CA GLY A 72 0.16 -21.45 -19.48
C GLY A 72 -1.16 -21.29 -18.73
N SER A 73 -1.93 -22.37 -18.58
CA SER A 73 -3.12 -22.37 -17.73
C SER A 73 -2.79 -22.19 -16.25
N PHE A 74 -1.72 -22.81 -15.75
CA PHE A 74 -1.22 -22.56 -14.38
C PHE A 74 -0.74 -21.12 -14.23
N ALA A 75 0.03 -20.57 -15.17
CA ALA A 75 0.49 -19.20 -15.17
C ALA A 75 -0.67 -18.22 -15.04
N SER A 76 -1.72 -18.41 -15.83
CA SER A 76 -2.85 -17.48 -15.92
C SER A 76 -3.88 -17.62 -14.79
N LEU A 77 -4.09 -18.83 -14.21
CA LEU A 77 -5.16 -19.11 -13.25
C LEU A 77 -4.67 -19.32 -11.82
N LEU A 78 -3.45 -19.86 -11.61
CA LEU A 78 -2.92 -20.15 -10.27
C LEU A 78 -1.85 -19.17 -9.84
N LEU A 79 -0.96 -18.76 -10.74
CA LEU A 79 0.21 -17.95 -10.43
C LEU A 79 -0.02 -16.46 -10.68
N SER A 80 -1.09 -16.11 -11.40
CA SER A 80 -1.49 -14.72 -11.62
C SER A 80 -2.80 -14.41 -10.94
N SER A 81 -2.93 -13.16 -10.44
CA SER A 81 -4.14 -12.67 -9.77
C SER A 81 -4.40 -11.24 -10.21
N PHE A 82 -5.53 -11.03 -10.87
CA PHE A 82 -5.90 -9.72 -11.40
C PHE A 82 -7.18 -9.21 -10.75
N GLY A 83 -7.16 -7.93 -10.33
CA GLY A 83 -8.27 -7.21 -9.75
C GLY A 83 -8.95 -6.25 -10.73
N GLY A 84 -9.92 -5.48 -10.23
CA GLY A 84 -10.63 -4.47 -11.00
C GLY A 84 -11.84 -4.99 -11.77
N SER A 85 -12.34 -4.17 -12.69
CA SER A 85 -13.48 -4.47 -13.56
C SER A 85 -13.20 -5.66 -14.49
N ARG A 86 -14.24 -6.16 -15.17
CA ARG A 86 -14.06 -7.20 -16.20
C ARG A 86 -13.11 -6.75 -17.31
N ARG A 87 -13.14 -5.47 -17.68
CA ARG A 87 -12.25 -4.87 -18.68
C ARG A 87 -10.80 -4.89 -18.20
N ASP A 88 -10.56 -4.48 -16.94
CA ASP A 88 -9.21 -4.46 -16.34
C ASP A 88 -8.62 -5.87 -16.28
N LYS A 89 -9.42 -6.86 -15.88
CA LYS A 89 -9.01 -8.28 -15.89
C LYS A 89 -8.68 -8.78 -17.29
N ALA A 90 -9.49 -8.41 -18.31
CA ALA A 90 -9.23 -8.80 -19.71
C ALA A 90 -7.93 -8.17 -20.22
N VAL A 91 -7.71 -6.88 -19.95
CA VAL A 91 -6.48 -6.16 -20.34
C VAL A 91 -5.26 -6.75 -19.65
N ALA A 92 -5.37 -7.07 -18.35
CA ALA A 92 -4.27 -7.67 -17.60
C ALA A 92 -3.90 -9.09 -18.10
N HIS A 93 -4.90 -9.92 -18.42
CA HIS A 93 -4.66 -11.23 -19.04
C HIS A 93 -4.05 -11.11 -20.45
N LEU A 94 -4.51 -10.15 -21.25
CA LEU A 94 -3.92 -9.87 -22.56
C LEU A 94 -2.47 -9.39 -22.43
N GLY A 95 -2.20 -8.51 -21.47
CA GLY A 95 -0.85 -8.05 -21.15
C GLY A 95 0.08 -9.21 -20.76
N LEU A 96 -0.41 -10.13 -19.89
CA LEU A 96 0.32 -11.34 -19.55
C LEU A 96 0.56 -12.24 -20.77
N ALA A 97 -0.42 -12.40 -21.65
CA ALA A 97 -0.28 -13.20 -22.86
C ALA A 97 0.80 -12.62 -23.79
N VAL A 98 0.84 -11.31 -24.01
CA VAL A 98 1.83 -10.63 -24.85
C VAL A 98 3.22 -10.68 -24.22
N VAL A 99 3.36 -10.27 -22.95
CA VAL A 99 4.66 -10.29 -22.24
C VAL A 99 5.18 -11.72 -22.14
N GLY A 100 4.31 -12.69 -21.83
CA GLY A 100 4.66 -14.10 -21.79
C GLY A 100 5.10 -14.64 -23.15
N SER A 101 4.51 -14.18 -24.25
CA SER A 101 4.95 -14.55 -25.60
C SER A 101 6.36 -14.07 -25.91
N LEU A 102 6.70 -12.83 -25.56
CA LEU A 102 8.06 -12.29 -25.70
C LEU A 102 9.05 -13.05 -24.85
N ALA A 103 8.69 -13.31 -23.59
CA ALA A 103 9.50 -14.08 -22.66
C ALA A 103 9.75 -15.51 -23.16
N LEU A 104 8.73 -16.19 -23.71
CA LEU A 104 8.80 -17.51 -24.26
C LEU A 104 9.72 -17.57 -25.50
N ILE A 105 9.61 -16.61 -26.41
CA ILE A 105 10.45 -16.51 -27.60
C ILE A 105 11.91 -16.36 -27.17
N ILE A 106 12.21 -15.37 -26.30
CA ILE A 106 13.57 -15.12 -25.82
C ILE A 106 14.11 -16.35 -25.11
N GLY A 107 13.32 -16.95 -24.19
CA GLY A 107 13.73 -18.14 -23.45
C GLY A 107 14.03 -19.33 -24.36
N THR A 108 13.23 -19.57 -25.40
CA THR A 108 13.50 -20.66 -26.38
C THR A 108 14.78 -20.41 -27.19
N LEU A 109 15.01 -19.15 -27.62
CA LEU A 109 16.20 -18.80 -28.40
C LEU A 109 17.51 -18.94 -27.63
N VAL A 110 17.50 -18.71 -26.32
CA VAL A 110 18.71 -18.78 -25.48
C VAL A 110 18.93 -20.15 -24.85
N SER A 111 17.95 -21.04 -24.87
CA SER A 111 17.96 -22.33 -24.16
C SER A 111 19.06 -23.32 -24.64
N GLY A 112 19.63 -23.11 -25.82
CA GLY A 112 20.67 -23.96 -26.37
C GLY A 112 22.09 -23.68 -25.88
N ASN A 113 22.29 -22.62 -25.06
CA ASN A 113 23.62 -22.24 -24.58
C ASN A 113 23.50 -21.74 -23.12
N THR A 114 24.11 -22.45 -22.20
CA THR A 114 24.07 -22.17 -20.73
C THR A 114 24.51 -20.75 -20.38
N LEU A 115 25.66 -20.31 -20.94
CA LEU A 115 26.18 -18.98 -20.64
C LEU A 115 25.24 -17.87 -21.16
N LEU A 116 24.74 -18.04 -22.39
CA LEU A 116 23.80 -17.10 -22.98
C LEU A 116 22.48 -17.09 -22.20
N ALA A 117 21.95 -18.25 -21.82
CA ALA A 117 20.75 -18.38 -21.01
C ALA A 117 20.93 -17.69 -19.65
N ALA A 118 22.05 -17.91 -18.95
CA ALA A 118 22.35 -17.27 -17.68
C ALA A 118 22.43 -15.73 -17.80
N LEU A 119 23.19 -15.24 -18.79
CA LEU A 119 23.38 -13.80 -19.01
C LEU A 119 22.08 -13.08 -19.40
N VAL A 120 21.25 -13.67 -20.26
CA VAL A 120 19.98 -13.09 -20.70
C VAL A 120 18.89 -13.23 -19.63
N THR A 121 18.98 -14.24 -18.77
CA THR A 121 18.03 -14.38 -17.63
C THR A 121 18.07 -13.15 -16.73
N ILE A 122 19.24 -12.54 -16.47
CA ILE A 122 19.35 -11.38 -15.59
C ILE A 122 18.48 -10.21 -16.09
N PRO A 123 18.69 -9.62 -17.27
CA PRO A 123 17.92 -8.46 -17.71
C PRO A 123 16.44 -8.79 -17.96
N VAL A 124 16.11 -9.97 -18.49
CA VAL A 124 14.71 -10.33 -18.77
C VAL A 124 13.91 -10.50 -17.48
N THR A 125 14.42 -11.27 -16.53
CA THR A 125 13.71 -11.50 -15.28
C THR A 125 13.74 -10.25 -14.38
N PHE A 126 14.81 -9.44 -14.43
CA PHE A 126 14.84 -8.14 -13.80
C PHE A 126 13.71 -7.24 -14.32
N ALA A 127 13.55 -7.12 -15.63
CA ALA A 127 12.49 -6.32 -16.23
C ALA A 127 11.09 -6.81 -15.81
N ILE A 128 10.87 -8.14 -15.78
CA ILE A 128 9.59 -8.73 -15.34
C ILE A 128 9.33 -8.44 -13.85
N PHE A 129 10.30 -8.66 -12.97
CA PHE A 129 10.16 -8.35 -11.54
C PHE A 129 9.93 -6.87 -11.30
N PHE A 130 10.74 -6.02 -11.94
CA PHE A 130 10.70 -4.57 -11.75
C PHE A 130 9.40 -3.94 -12.31
N ALA A 131 8.83 -4.52 -13.37
CA ALA A 131 7.53 -4.10 -13.89
C ALA A 131 6.41 -4.18 -12.85
N GLY A 132 6.56 -5.01 -11.81
CA GLY A 132 5.60 -5.09 -10.69
C GLY A 132 5.37 -3.78 -9.95
N VAL A 133 6.31 -2.83 -10.03
CA VAL A 133 6.16 -1.48 -9.45
C VAL A 133 5.03 -0.69 -10.12
N ALA A 134 4.69 -1.01 -11.37
CA ALA A 134 3.69 -0.25 -12.16
C ALA A 134 2.26 -0.38 -11.61
N GLY A 135 1.95 -1.41 -10.81
CA GLY A 135 0.65 -1.54 -10.17
C GLY A 135 0.28 -2.95 -9.75
N PRO A 136 -0.88 -3.09 -9.05
CA PRO A 136 -1.29 -4.37 -8.46
C PRO A 136 -1.50 -5.47 -9.51
N ASN A 137 -2.08 -5.14 -10.66
CA ASN A 137 -2.29 -6.10 -11.74
C ASN A 137 -0.96 -6.52 -12.39
N THR A 138 -0.02 -5.58 -12.57
CA THR A 138 1.31 -5.91 -13.07
C THR A 138 2.07 -6.81 -12.09
N ALA A 139 2.06 -6.45 -10.80
CA ALA A 139 2.65 -7.28 -9.73
C ALA A 139 1.97 -8.65 -9.64
N GLY A 140 0.65 -8.71 -9.79
CA GLY A 140 -0.14 -9.94 -9.82
C GLY A 140 0.18 -10.86 -11.01
N GLY A 141 0.76 -10.33 -12.09
CA GLY A 141 1.16 -11.07 -13.30
C GLY A 141 2.63 -11.53 -13.31
N VAL A 142 3.50 -10.98 -12.44
CA VAL A 142 4.96 -11.24 -12.44
C VAL A 142 5.28 -12.73 -12.45
N THR A 143 4.69 -13.51 -11.53
CA THR A 143 4.99 -14.94 -11.40
C THR A 143 4.58 -15.74 -12.64
N GLY A 144 3.43 -15.38 -13.25
CA GLY A 144 2.99 -15.99 -14.50
C GLY A 144 3.91 -15.66 -15.67
N ALA A 145 4.39 -14.41 -15.77
CA ALA A 145 5.34 -13.97 -16.81
C ALA A 145 6.72 -14.62 -16.63
N LEU A 146 7.19 -14.77 -15.38
CA LEU A 146 8.44 -15.51 -15.08
C LEU A 146 8.33 -16.97 -15.47
N LEU A 147 7.19 -17.63 -15.23
CA LEU A 147 6.97 -19.00 -15.68
C LEU A 147 7.06 -19.11 -17.21
N ALA A 148 6.50 -18.15 -17.95
CA ALA A 148 6.57 -18.11 -19.40
C ALA A 148 8.02 -17.98 -19.93
N TYR A 149 8.94 -17.38 -19.16
CA TYR A 149 10.36 -17.29 -19.46
C TYR A 149 11.13 -18.55 -19.02
N VAL A 150 10.92 -18.99 -17.79
CA VAL A 150 11.69 -20.06 -17.16
C VAL A 150 11.44 -21.41 -17.82
N LEU A 151 10.19 -21.69 -18.20
CA LEU A 151 9.82 -22.97 -18.80
C LEU A 151 10.58 -23.24 -20.10
N PRO A 152 10.61 -22.34 -21.12
CA PRO A 152 11.38 -22.59 -22.32
C PRO A 152 12.90 -22.59 -22.12
N VAL A 153 13.44 -21.80 -21.20
CA VAL A 153 14.88 -21.82 -20.87
C VAL A 153 15.29 -23.17 -20.34
N ALA A 154 14.49 -23.77 -19.46
CA ALA A 154 14.80 -25.06 -18.84
C ALA A 154 14.33 -26.27 -19.67
N THR A 155 13.60 -26.07 -20.78
CA THR A 155 13.18 -27.12 -21.71
C THR A 155 13.76 -26.79 -23.11
N ALA A 156 15.08 -26.98 -23.25
CA ALA A 156 15.81 -26.67 -24.47
C ALA A 156 15.16 -27.36 -25.69
N ALA A 157 14.89 -26.57 -26.73
CA ALA A 157 14.34 -27.08 -27.99
C ALA A 157 14.70 -26.14 -29.14
N PRO A 158 14.70 -26.66 -30.39
CA PRO A 158 14.98 -25.87 -31.58
C PRO A 158 14.01 -24.70 -31.76
N ALA A 159 14.46 -23.60 -32.35
CA ALA A 159 13.63 -22.43 -32.65
C ALA A 159 12.35 -22.74 -33.48
N ALA A 160 12.38 -23.84 -34.24
CA ALA A 160 11.21 -24.33 -35.02
C ALA A 160 10.01 -24.69 -34.13
N THR A 161 10.23 -24.98 -32.82
CA THR A 161 9.13 -25.29 -31.86
C THR A 161 8.41 -24.06 -31.35
N ILE A 162 8.94 -22.84 -31.56
CA ILE A 162 8.36 -21.58 -31.03
C ILE A 162 6.89 -21.45 -31.43
N GLY A 163 6.52 -21.79 -32.67
CA GLY A 163 5.14 -21.73 -33.16
C GLY A 163 4.18 -22.58 -32.31
N TRP A 164 4.53 -23.83 -32.03
CA TRP A 164 3.71 -24.73 -31.20
C TRP A 164 3.66 -24.31 -29.74
N ARG A 165 4.78 -23.84 -29.18
CA ARG A 165 4.85 -23.31 -27.82
C ARG A 165 3.95 -22.07 -27.66
N LEU A 166 4.01 -21.13 -28.61
CA LEU A 166 3.13 -19.96 -28.64
C LEU A 166 1.66 -20.35 -28.80
N ALA A 167 1.35 -21.31 -29.69
CA ALA A 167 -0.02 -21.78 -29.87
C ALA A 167 -0.61 -22.33 -28.55
N GLY A 168 0.15 -23.13 -27.81
CA GLY A 168 -0.25 -23.63 -26.49
C GLY A 168 -0.44 -22.50 -25.47
N TRP A 169 0.48 -21.54 -25.43
CA TRP A 169 0.42 -20.39 -24.54
C TRP A 169 -0.82 -19.51 -24.81
N TRP A 170 -1.10 -19.18 -26.07
CA TRP A 170 -2.26 -18.37 -26.45
C TRP A 170 -3.58 -19.10 -26.23
N LEU A 171 -3.64 -20.41 -26.54
CA LEU A 171 -4.83 -21.21 -26.27
C LEU A 171 -5.16 -21.23 -24.77
N ALA A 172 -4.15 -21.44 -23.91
CA ALA A 172 -4.30 -21.39 -22.46
C ALA A 172 -4.74 -20.00 -21.98
N SER A 173 -4.11 -18.94 -22.49
CA SER A 173 -4.43 -17.55 -22.13
C SER A 173 -5.86 -17.18 -22.54
N ALA A 174 -6.31 -17.58 -23.72
CA ALA A 174 -7.67 -17.35 -24.20
C ALA A 174 -8.72 -18.09 -23.33
N ALA A 175 -8.48 -19.38 -23.04
CA ALA A 175 -9.36 -20.18 -22.19
C ALA A 175 -9.42 -19.64 -20.76
N ALA A 176 -8.28 -19.28 -20.19
CA ALA A 176 -8.21 -18.70 -18.86
C ALA A 176 -8.94 -17.34 -18.79
N THR A 177 -8.72 -16.47 -19.76
CA THR A 177 -9.42 -15.18 -19.84
C THR A 177 -10.92 -15.36 -19.94
N LEU A 178 -11.39 -16.24 -20.83
CA LEU A 178 -12.81 -16.53 -21.02
C LEU A 178 -13.45 -16.98 -19.69
N VAL A 179 -12.84 -17.96 -19.03
CA VAL A 179 -13.40 -18.53 -17.78
C VAL A 179 -13.34 -17.50 -16.65
N VAL A 180 -12.29 -16.67 -16.55
CA VAL A 180 -12.22 -15.59 -15.55
C VAL A 180 -13.29 -14.53 -15.79
N LEU A 181 -13.63 -14.20 -17.02
CA LEU A 181 -14.67 -13.21 -17.34
C LEU A 181 -16.09 -13.76 -17.12
N LEU A 182 -16.30 -15.06 -17.37
CA LEU A 182 -17.59 -15.71 -17.16
C LEU A 182 -17.87 -15.96 -15.67
N ILE A 183 -16.88 -16.44 -14.94
CA ILE A 183 -16.98 -16.82 -13.53
C ILE A 183 -16.17 -15.79 -12.72
N SER A 184 -16.67 -14.56 -12.58
CA SER A 184 -15.93 -13.48 -11.88
C SER A 184 -16.45 -13.30 -10.46
N ALA A 185 -15.52 -13.34 -9.48
CA ALA A 185 -15.83 -12.90 -8.12
C ALA A 185 -15.83 -11.36 -8.04
N PRO A 186 -16.55 -10.77 -7.06
CA PRO A 186 -16.37 -9.38 -6.70
C PRO A 186 -14.87 -9.09 -6.42
N SER A 187 -14.41 -7.94 -6.89
CA SER A 187 -13.01 -7.56 -6.70
C SER A 187 -12.71 -7.32 -5.22
N PRO A 188 -11.52 -7.71 -4.69
CA PRO A 188 -11.09 -7.28 -3.36
C PRO A 188 -11.11 -5.76 -3.18
N GLY A 189 -10.85 -4.99 -4.25
CA GLY A 189 -10.96 -3.53 -4.25
C GLY A 189 -12.38 -3.02 -4.01
N ASP A 190 -13.41 -3.79 -4.38
CA ASP A 190 -14.80 -3.41 -4.12
C ASP A 190 -15.13 -3.47 -2.62
N LYS A 191 -14.57 -4.45 -1.89
CA LYS A 191 -14.70 -4.52 -0.44
C LYS A 191 -14.01 -3.36 0.26
N LEU A 192 -12.81 -3.02 -0.18
CA LEU A 192 -12.05 -1.91 0.37
C LEU A 192 -12.78 -0.57 0.15
N ARG A 193 -13.35 -0.35 -1.04
CA ARG A 193 -14.22 0.83 -1.31
C ARG A 193 -15.45 0.84 -0.43
N GLN A 194 -16.10 -0.31 -0.20
CA GLN A 194 -17.26 -0.42 0.69
C GLN A 194 -16.89 -0.08 2.14
N SER A 195 -15.76 -0.57 2.65
CA SER A 195 -15.28 -0.21 4.01
C SER A 195 -14.93 1.27 4.09
N ALA A 196 -14.30 1.87 3.06
CA ALA A 196 -14.04 3.29 3.01
C ALA A 196 -15.35 4.12 2.96
N ALA A 197 -16.34 3.68 2.17
CA ALA A 197 -17.66 4.30 2.12
C ALA A 197 -18.38 4.22 3.48
N ALA A 198 -18.28 3.09 4.18
CA ALA A 198 -18.87 2.92 5.51
C ALA A 198 -18.19 3.85 6.54
N SER A 199 -16.86 3.99 6.48
CA SER A 199 -16.11 4.90 7.36
C SER A 199 -16.49 6.36 7.11
N ALA A 200 -16.56 6.79 5.84
CA ALA A 200 -16.99 8.15 5.49
C ALA A 200 -18.42 8.44 5.98
N ARG A 201 -19.34 7.49 5.85
CA ARG A 201 -20.73 7.63 6.30
C ARG A 201 -20.86 7.67 7.81
N ALA A 202 -20.08 6.87 8.54
CA ALA A 202 -20.05 6.91 10.00
C ALA A 202 -19.57 8.27 10.50
N LEU A 203 -18.49 8.80 9.91
CA LEU A 203 -17.94 10.13 10.22
C LEU A 203 -18.97 11.23 9.93
N ALA A 204 -19.62 11.20 8.76
CA ALA A 204 -20.65 12.17 8.39
C ALA A 204 -21.84 12.16 9.37
N THR A 205 -22.26 10.97 9.78
CA THR A 205 -23.40 10.81 10.72
C THR A 205 -23.04 11.34 12.10
N HIS A 206 -21.87 10.95 12.62
CA HIS A 206 -21.40 11.42 13.92
C HIS A 206 -21.26 12.94 13.93
N LEU A 207 -20.57 13.52 12.92
CA LEU A 207 -20.35 14.96 12.82
C LEU A 207 -21.67 15.74 12.77
N ARG A 208 -22.65 15.29 12.00
CA ARG A 208 -23.99 15.92 11.90
C ARG A 208 -24.70 15.89 13.26
N ARG A 209 -24.72 14.73 13.91
CA ARG A 209 -25.37 14.58 15.22
C ARG A 209 -24.66 15.40 16.32
N SER A 210 -23.32 15.51 16.24
CA SER A 210 -22.56 16.35 17.17
C SER A 210 -22.91 17.83 17.02
N VAL A 211 -23.06 18.32 15.78
CA VAL A 211 -23.50 19.70 15.51
C VAL A 211 -24.95 19.94 15.96
N GLU A 212 -25.80 18.91 15.91
CA GLU A 212 -27.20 18.97 16.36
C GLU A 212 -27.34 18.76 17.89
N GLY A 213 -26.26 18.45 18.62
CA GLY A 213 -26.29 18.13 20.05
C GLY A 213 -27.00 16.81 20.38
N THR A 214 -27.10 15.89 19.40
CA THR A 214 -27.82 14.61 19.52
C THR A 214 -26.88 13.40 19.43
N SER A 215 -25.56 13.63 19.31
CA SER A 215 -24.55 12.58 19.25
C SER A 215 -24.41 11.86 20.59
N ASP A 216 -24.20 10.55 20.55
CA ASP A 216 -23.93 9.73 21.71
C ASP A 216 -22.65 8.87 21.54
N GLN A 217 -22.27 8.15 22.61
CA GLN A 217 -21.10 7.27 22.58
C GLN A 217 -21.22 6.18 21.51
N ALA A 218 -22.44 5.72 21.19
CA ALA A 218 -22.66 4.69 20.18
C ALA A 218 -22.33 5.20 18.76
N ASP A 219 -22.53 6.47 18.49
CA ASP A 219 -22.14 7.09 17.22
C ASP A 219 -20.61 7.11 17.07
N TRP A 220 -19.89 7.45 18.14
CA TRP A 220 -18.43 7.40 18.13
C TRP A 220 -17.89 5.96 18.03
N ASP A 221 -18.47 5.02 18.76
CA ASP A 221 -18.11 3.61 18.65
C ASP A 221 -18.33 3.06 17.24
N ALA A 222 -19.35 3.53 16.53
CA ALA A 222 -19.59 3.19 15.13
C ALA A 222 -18.49 3.75 14.20
N VAL A 223 -17.99 4.96 14.44
CA VAL A 223 -16.84 5.53 13.72
C VAL A 223 -15.60 4.66 13.94
N LEU A 224 -15.31 4.32 15.20
CA LEU A 224 -14.13 3.47 15.54
C LEU A 224 -14.25 2.07 14.93
N ALA A 225 -15.42 1.47 14.94
CA ALA A 225 -15.66 0.16 14.33
C ALA A 225 -15.45 0.20 12.81
N ALA A 226 -15.98 1.22 12.12
CA ALA A 226 -15.80 1.39 10.69
C ALA A 226 -14.34 1.67 10.31
N LYS A 227 -13.63 2.47 11.10
CA LYS A 227 -12.19 2.72 10.99
C LYS A 227 -11.39 1.43 11.13
N HIS A 228 -11.64 0.62 12.16
CA HIS A 228 -10.97 -0.66 12.37
C HIS A 228 -11.23 -1.66 11.23
N ASP A 229 -12.47 -1.73 10.70
CA ASP A 229 -12.78 -2.56 9.54
C ASP A 229 -12.00 -2.10 8.30
N LEU A 230 -11.98 -0.80 8.03
CA LEU A 230 -11.23 -0.22 6.91
C LEU A 230 -9.74 -0.59 7.01
N LEU A 231 -9.13 -0.44 8.19
CA LEU A 231 -7.74 -0.79 8.44
C LEU A 231 -7.49 -2.29 8.24
N ASN A 232 -8.38 -3.15 8.75
CA ASN A 232 -8.28 -4.59 8.58
C ASN A 232 -8.39 -4.99 7.11
N GLN A 233 -9.33 -4.41 6.36
CA GLN A 233 -9.47 -4.65 4.92
C GLN A 233 -8.22 -4.15 4.16
N PHE A 234 -7.73 -2.97 4.46
CA PHE A 234 -6.53 -2.41 3.83
C PHE A 234 -5.28 -3.25 4.10
N THR A 235 -5.05 -3.69 5.34
CA THR A 235 -3.86 -4.46 5.72
C THR A 235 -3.93 -5.94 5.31
N SER A 236 -5.11 -6.51 5.11
CA SER A 236 -5.31 -7.90 4.71
C SER A 236 -5.43 -8.10 3.20
N THR A 237 -5.73 -7.04 2.43
CA THR A 237 -5.93 -7.14 0.98
C THR A 237 -4.59 -7.37 0.27
N PRO A 238 -4.42 -8.47 -0.49
CA PRO A 238 -3.19 -8.74 -1.22
C PRO A 238 -3.00 -7.80 -2.42
N LEU A 239 -4.09 -7.32 -3.01
CA LEU A 239 -4.12 -6.36 -4.12
C LEU A 239 -4.48 -4.99 -3.53
N ARG A 240 -3.49 -4.26 -3.02
CA ARG A 240 -3.68 -2.90 -2.53
C ARG A 240 -3.72 -1.92 -3.69
N PRO A 241 -4.56 -0.86 -3.59
CA PRO A 241 -4.63 0.17 -4.62
C PRO A 241 -3.33 0.96 -4.65
N THR A 242 -2.47 0.70 -5.64
CA THR A 242 -1.14 1.31 -5.73
C THR A 242 -0.53 1.15 -7.10
N GLY A 243 0.20 2.14 -7.56
CA GLY A 243 0.89 2.10 -8.83
C GLY A 243 0.64 3.34 -9.68
N LEU A 244 0.80 3.18 -11.00
CA LEU A 244 0.63 4.27 -11.98
C LEU A 244 -0.83 4.71 -12.17
N ALA A 245 -1.79 3.87 -11.82
CA ALA A 245 -3.20 4.18 -12.02
C ALA A 245 -3.67 5.26 -11.04
N ALA A 246 -4.22 6.36 -11.56
CA ALA A 246 -4.76 7.44 -10.74
C ALA A 246 -5.87 6.96 -9.79
N THR A 247 -6.69 6.01 -10.24
CA THR A 247 -7.77 5.42 -9.45
C THR A 247 -7.27 4.68 -8.21
N ASP A 248 -6.14 3.98 -8.32
CA ASP A 248 -5.56 3.26 -7.20
C ASP A 248 -4.92 4.23 -6.19
N GLN A 249 -4.23 5.26 -6.70
CA GLN A 249 -3.67 6.33 -5.86
C GLN A 249 -4.77 7.11 -5.14
N GLY A 250 -5.84 7.49 -5.84
CA GLY A 250 -6.98 8.16 -5.25
C GLY A 250 -7.64 7.37 -4.13
N LEU A 251 -7.80 6.04 -4.29
CA LEU A 251 -8.36 5.21 -3.21
C LEU A 251 -7.43 5.13 -1.99
N ALA A 252 -6.12 5.05 -2.19
CA ALA A 252 -5.17 5.08 -1.09
C ALA A 252 -5.22 6.41 -0.32
N ASN A 253 -5.24 7.53 -1.05
CA ASN A 253 -5.36 8.87 -0.46
C ASN A 253 -6.67 9.04 0.32
N VAL A 254 -7.80 8.56 -0.21
CA VAL A 254 -9.09 8.59 0.53
C VAL A 254 -8.96 7.88 1.87
N ILE A 255 -8.29 6.72 1.92
CA ILE A 255 -8.10 5.97 3.18
C ILE A 255 -7.27 6.79 4.19
N GLU A 256 -6.17 7.39 3.74
CA GLU A 256 -5.35 8.27 4.58
C GLU A 256 -6.13 9.49 5.08
N LEU A 257 -6.92 10.12 4.20
CA LEU A 257 -7.73 11.29 4.53
C LEU A 257 -8.87 10.96 5.50
N LEU A 258 -9.54 9.81 5.33
CA LEU A 258 -10.57 9.34 6.27
C LEU A 258 -9.95 9.01 7.64
N GLU A 259 -8.76 8.44 7.67
CA GLU A 259 -8.02 8.19 8.90
C GLU A 259 -7.68 9.50 9.60
N TRP A 260 -7.18 10.50 8.86
CA TRP A 260 -6.91 11.84 9.38
C TRP A 260 -8.19 12.55 9.83
N THR A 261 -9.27 12.50 9.05
CA THR A 261 -10.57 13.09 9.44
C THR A 261 -11.09 12.46 10.73
N SER A 262 -10.95 11.12 10.87
CA SER A 262 -11.37 10.44 12.11
C SER A 262 -10.54 10.85 13.32
N ALA A 263 -9.28 11.22 13.10
CA ALA A 263 -8.43 11.75 14.15
C ALA A 263 -8.86 13.17 14.55
N LEU A 264 -9.08 14.06 13.57
CA LEU A 264 -9.56 15.43 13.84
C LEU A 264 -10.90 15.42 14.60
N VAL A 265 -11.85 14.56 14.20
CA VAL A 265 -13.12 14.39 14.92
C VAL A 265 -12.88 13.78 16.31
N GLY A 266 -11.93 12.82 16.44
CA GLY A 266 -11.54 12.26 17.73
C GLY A 266 -10.94 13.29 18.69
N ASP A 267 -10.21 14.26 18.16
CA ASP A 267 -9.62 15.34 18.95
C ASP A 267 -10.72 16.20 19.59
N THR A 268 -11.83 16.48 18.88
CA THR A 268 -12.99 17.20 19.46
C THR A 268 -13.68 16.40 20.57
N VAL A 269 -13.81 15.08 20.39
CA VAL A 269 -14.39 14.17 21.40
C VAL A 269 -13.50 14.09 22.63
N THR A 270 -12.19 13.96 22.44
CA THR A 270 -11.22 13.85 23.54
C THR A 270 -11.10 15.15 24.36
N SER A 271 -11.14 16.29 23.67
CA SER A 271 -11.10 17.61 24.28
C SER A 271 -12.44 18.02 24.90
N HIS A 272 -13.46 17.16 24.90
CA HIS A 272 -14.81 17.43 25.40
C HIS A 272 -15.41 18.70 24.78
N GLN A 273 -15.15 18.96 23.52
CA GLN A 273 -15.72 20.08 22.79
C GLN A 273 -17.12 19.69 22.29
N ASP A 274 -18.14 20.28 22.89
CA ASP A 274 -19.52 20.12 22.43
C ASP A 274 -19.74 20.97 21.19
N LEU A 275 -19.75 20.35 20.00
CA LEU A 275 -19.83 21.04 18.71
C LEU A 275 -21.16 21.79 18.51
N ASP A 276 -22.19 21.51 19.29
CA ASP A 276 -23.44 22.27 19.33
C ASP A 276 -23.29 23.65 19.99
N GLN A 277 -22.23 23.85 20.79
CA GLN A 277 -21.88 25.13 21.40
C GLN A 277 -21.04 26.03 20.46
N ALA A 278 -20.56 25.49 19.34
CA ALA A 278 -19.85 26.27 18.33
C ALA A 278 -20.74 27.39 17.76
N ASP A 279 -20.12 28.43 17.24
CA ASP A 279 -20.83 29.51 16.58
C ASP A 279 -21.71 28.98 15.42
N PRO A 280 -22.91 29.55 15.17
CA PRO A 280 -23.75 29.12 14.07
C PRO A 280 -23.08 29.04 12.71
N VAL A 281 -22.10 29.90 12.42
CA VAL A 281 -21.34 29.90 11.17
C VAL A 281 -20.40 28.68 11.11
N ASP A 282 -19.76 28.33 12.22
CA ASP A 282 -18.88 27.17 12.28
C ASP A 282 -19.68 25.86 12.31
N ARG A 283 -20.88 25.85 12.92
CA ARG A 283 -21.82 24.72 12.82
C ARG A 283 -22.30 24.49 11.38
N GLU A 284 -22.56 25.53 10.61
CA GLU A 284 -22.88 25.43 9.17
C GLU A 284 -21.71 24.83 8.39
N LEU A 285 -20.47 25.27 8.68
CA LEU A 285 -19.26 24.71 8.06
C LEU A 285 -19.11 23.20 8.33
N LEU A 286 -19.28 22.78 9.58
CA LEU A 286 -19.22 21.38 9.97
C LEU A 286 -20.36 20.55 9.33
N GLY A 287 -21.57 21.13 9.22
CA GLY A 287 -22.70 20.51 8.53
C GLY A 287 -22.44 20.29 7.03
N GLU A 288 -21.82 21.28 6.37
CA GLU A 288 -21.42 21.13 4.97
C GLU A 288 -20.27 20.12 4.80
N ALA A 289 -19.32 20.06 5.73
CA ALA A 289 -18.29 19.03 5.73
C ALA A 289 -18.88 17.62 5.88
N ALA A 290 -19.88 17.44 6.77
CA ALA A 290 -20.62 16.20 6.91
C ALA A 290 -21.34 15.80 5.61
N ARG A 291 -21.97 16.77 4.92
CA ARG A 291 -22.62 16.55 3.62
C ARG A 291 -21.62 16.09 2.54
N ILE A 292 -20.41 16.66 2.54
CA ILE A 292 -19.34 16.24 1.61
C ILE A 292 -18.88 14.81 1.93
N LEU A 293 -18.72 14.44 3.21
CA LEU A 293 -18.36 13.08 3.62
C LEU A 293 -19.43 12.05 3.23
N ASP A 294 -20.73 12.37 3.32
CA ASP A 294 -21.80 11.53 2.76
C ASP A 294 -21.65 11.36 1.24
N GLY A 295 -21.31 12.43 0.53
CA GLY A 295 -21.02 12.38 -0.91
C GLY A 295 -19.82 11.49 -1.23
N VAL A 296 -18.75 11.52 -0.42
CA VAL A 296 -17.62 10.59 -0.52
C VAL A 296 -18.09 9.14 -0.41
N ALA A 297 -18.95 8.85 0.60
CA ALA A 297 -19.50 7.51 0.80
C ALA A 297 -20.33 7.04 -0.41
N ASP A 298 -21.18 7.89 -0.96
CA ASP A 298 -22.05 7.58 -2.09
C ASP A 298 -21.23 7.37 -3.39
N ILE A 299 -20.23 8.22 -3.64
CA ILE A 299 -19.33 8.06 -4.80
C ILE A 299 -18.55 6.74 -4.71
N LEU A 300 -17.99 6.42 -3.55
CA LEU A 300 -17.26 5.16 -3.34
C LEU A 300 -18.17 3.94 -3.46
N ALA A 301 -19.44 4.05 -3.05
CA ALA A 301 -20.46 3.02 -3.25
C ALA A 301 -20.93 2.90 -4.72
N GLY A 302 -20.62 3.88 -5.57
CA GLY A 302 -21.01 3.93 -6.97
C GLY A 302 -22.44 4.40 -7.22
N THR A 303 -23.12 5.00 -6.24
CA THR A 303 -24.56 5.32 -6.26
C THR A 303 -24.87 6.82 -6.35
N GLY A 304 -23.92 7.70 -5.97
CA GLY A 304 -24.20 9.13 -5.82
C GLY A 304 -23.82 10.01 -7.01
N GLU A 305 -24.43 11.19 -7.08
CA GLU A 305 -23.96 12.31 -7.87
C GLU A 305 -22.79 12.99 -7.15
N ILE A 306 -21.92 13.69 -7.91
CA ILE A 306 -20.80 14.43 -7.34
C ILE A 306 -21.36 15.69 -6.65
N PRO A 307 -21.21 15.83 -5.32
CA PRO A 307 -21.71 17.01 -4.62
C PRO A 307 -20.89 18.25 -5.01
N SER A 308 -21.59 19.40 -5.13
CA SER A 308 -20.91 20.68 -5.33
C SER A 308 -20.10 21.07 -4.09
N LEU A 309 -18.87 21.52 -4.30
CA LEU A 309 -18.00 22.09 -3.28
C LEU A 309 -18.32 23.56 -2.96
N GLU A 310 -19.14 24.23 -3.77
CA GLU A 310 -19.38 25.66 -3.66
C GLU A 310 -19.90 26.08 -2.28
N ARG A 311 -20.86 25.33 -1.72
CA ARG A 311 -21.40 25.61 -0.39
C ARG A 311 -20.35 25.44 0.71
N LEU A 312 -19.51 24.41 0.61
CA LEU A 312 -18.43 24.19 1.56
C LEU A 312 -17.45 25.37 1.53
N GLU A 313 -17.03 25.82 0.34
CA GLU A 313 -16.11 26.95 0.20
C GLU A 313 -16.73 28.27 0.66
N GLN A 314 -18.03 28.47 0.44
CA GLN A 314 -18.76 29.63 0.98
C GLN A 314 -18.83 29.58 2.51
N ALA A 315 -19.13 28.43 3.11
CA ALA A 315 -19.14 28.26 4.56
C ALA A 315 -17.75 28.46 5.18
N ARG A 316 -16.70 27.97 4.52
CA ARG A 316 -15.30 28.20 4.93
C ARG A 316 -14.96 29.69 4.93
N ALA A 317 -15.27 30.41 3.85
CA ALA A 317 -15.03 31.83 3.74
C ALA A 317 -15.85 32.65 4.76
N ALA A 318 -17.08 32.23 5.03
CA ALA A 318 -17.93 32.84 6.04
C ALA A 318 -17.34 32.68 7.45
N SER A 319 -16.88 31.47 7.82
CA SER A 319 -16.21 31.20 9.10
C SER A 319 -14.97 32.08 9.29
N VAL A 320 -14.07 32.15 8.28
CA VAL A 320 -12.90 33.06 8.33
C VAL A 320 -13.32 34.52 8.51
N THR A 321 -14.30 34.99 7.74
CA THR A 321 -14.78 36.39 7.82
C THR A 321 -15.40 36.67 9.18
N HIS A 322 -16.11 35.72 9.75
CA HIS A 322 -16.71 35.83 11.06
C HIS A 322 -15.64 35.93 12.16
N GLN A 323 -14.64 35.03 12.13
CA GLN A 323 -13.54 35.01 13.09
C GLN A 323 -12.76 36.34 13.14
N VAL A 324 -12.50 36.97 11.98
CA VAL A 324 -11.82 38.26 11.91
C VAL A 324 -12.64 39.39 12.57
N ARG A 325 -13.95 39.23 12.69
CA ARG A 325 -14.87 40.24 13.26
C ARG A 325 -15.27 40.00 14.71
N LEU A 326 -14.84 38.89 15.28
CA LEU A 326 -15.16 38.56 16.67
C LEU A 326 -14.59 39.59 17.64
N THR A 327 -15.35 39.90 18.66
CA THR A 327 -14.98 40.74 19.78
C THR A 327 -15.35 40.03 21.09
N GLY A 328 -14.47 40.03 22.07
CA GLY A 328 -14.69 39.34 23.33
C GLY A 328 -13.46 39.33 24.21
N ASP A 329 -13.53 38.66 25.35
CA ASP A 329 -12.36 38.43 26.16
C ASP A 329 -11.45 37.34 25.56
N ALA A 330 -10.22 37.27 26.04
CA ALA A 330 -9.20 36.37 25.47
C ALA A 330 -9.57 34.88 25.55
N GLU A 331 -10.26 34.44 26.59
CA GLU A 331 -10.64 33.03 26.79
C GLU A 331 -11.78 32.65 25.85
N GLN A 332 -12.79 33.53 25.73
CA GLN A 332 -13.88 33.35 24.78
C GLN A 332 -13.40 33.30 23.32
N LEU A 333 -12.49 34.23 22.93
CA LEU A 333 -11.92 34.26 21.59
C LEU A 333 -11.09 33.01 21.28
N ARG A 334 -10.35 32.48 22.25
CA ARG A 334 -9.62 31.20 22.09
C ARG A 334 -10.58 30.03 21.84
N THR A 335 -11.62 29.91 22.67
CA THR A 335 -12.59 28.83 22.55
C THR A 335 -13.27 28.86 21.19
N LEU A 336 -13.71 30.03 20.71
CA LEU A 336 -14.32 30.19 19.39
C LEU A 336 -13.32 29.91 18.26
N ALA A 337 -12.07 30.35 18.41
CA ALA A 337 -11.03 30.08 17.42
C ALA A 337 -10.68 28.58 17.33
N ALA A 338 -10.70 27.83 18.45
CA ALA A 338 -10.50 26.40 18.47
C ALA A 338 -11.59 25.64 17.68
N TYR A 339 -12.87 26.01 17.88
CA TYR A 339 -13.97 25.44 17.07
C TYR A 339 -13.81 25.73 15.58
N ALA A 340 -13.46 26.96 15.23
CA ALA A 340 -13.23 27.34 13.84
C ALA A 340 -12.05 26.61 13.22
N ALA A 341 -10.92 26.47 13.96
CA ALA A 341 -9.75 25.71 13.52
C ALA A 341 -10.10 24.26 13.18
N HIS A 342 -10.81 23.57 14.08
CA HIS A 342 -11.28 22.22 13.85
C HIS A 342 -12.24 22.13 12.66
N GLY A 343 -13.20 23.05 12.57
CA GLY A 343 -14.12 23.13 11.44
C GLY A 343 -13.40 23.28 10.09
N GLN A 344 -12.42 24.17 10.02
CA GLN A 344 -11.60 24.37 8.83
C GLN A 344 -10.77 23.13 8.47
N ALA A 345 -10.14 22.48 9.46
CA ALA A 345 -9.36 21.26 9.23
C ALA A 345 -10.21 20.11 8.69
N ILE A 346 -11.40 19.88 9.30
CA ILE A 346 -12.34 18.84 8.86
C ILE A 346 -12.86 19.16 7.46
N ALA A 347 -13.16 20.43 7.15
CA ALA A 347 -13.62 20.85 5.83
C ALA A 347 -12.55 20.64 4.74
N VAL A 348 -11.28 20.94 5.02
CA VAL A 348 -10.14 20.67 4.11
C VAL A 348 -10.00 19.17 3.88
N ALA A 349 -10.08 18.36 4.92
CA ALA A 349 -9.98 16.91 4.83
C ALA A 349 -11.15 16.31 4.01
N ALA A 350 -12.38 16.76 4.27
CA ALA A 350 -13.57 16.30 3.53
C ALA A 350 -13.50 16.68 2.04
N ARG A 351 -13.08 17.93 1.74
CA ARG A 351 -12.85 18.38 0.36
C ARG A 351 -11.83 17.51 -0.37
N ALA A 352 -10.68 17.27 0.24
CA ALA A 352 -9.63 16.45 -0.34
C ALA A 352 -10.11 15.00 -0.54
N ALA A 353 -10.80 14.43 0.44
CA ALA A 353 -11.37 13.08 0.34
C ALA A 353 -12.39 12.95 -0.79
N LEU A 354 -13.22 13.99 -1.04
CA LEU A 354 -14.16 14.00 -2.16
C LEU A 354 -13.43 13.96 -3.51
N ILE A 355 -12.42 14.80 -3.70
CA ILE A 355 -11.67 14.86 -4.95
C ILE A 355 -10.99 13.52 -5.22
N ASP A 356 -10.33 12.95 -4.21
CA ASP A 356 -9.68 11.65 -4.35
C ASP A 356 -10.70 10.50 -4.53
N ALA A 357 -11.91 10.58 -3.97
CA ALA A 357 -13.00 9.61 -4.23
C ALA A 357 -13.49 9.66 -5.68
N ILE A 358 -13.59 10.86 -6.26
CA ILE A 358 -13.92 11.05 -7.68
C ILE A 358 -12.84 10.43 -8.57
N ILE A 359 -11.56 10.64 -8.23
CA ILE A 359 -10.42 10.03 -8.92
C ILE A 359 -10.45 8.51 -8.76
N ALA A 360 -10.65 8.00 -7.53
CA ALA A 360 -10.67 6.57 -7.21
C ALA A 360 -11.76 5.78 -7.96
N THR A 361 -12.85 6.45 -8.31
CA THR A 361 -13.95 5.83 -9.07
C THR A 361 -13.83 6.02 -10.59
N GLY A 362 -12.78 6.70 -11.06
CA GLY A 362 -12.56 6.97 -12.48
C GLY A 362 -13.57 7.95 -13.08
N ARG A 363 -14.24 8.75 -12.24
CA ARG A 363 -15.24 9.75 -12.66
C ARG A 363 -14.63 11.14 -12.83
N ALA A 364 -13.33 11.30 -12.50
CA ALA A 364 -12.62 12.55 -12.63
C ALA A 364 -12.23 12.83 -14.09
N ASP A 365 -12.33 14.07 -14.49
CA ASP A 365 -11.78 14.52 -15.75
C ASP A 365 -10.23 14.54 -15.69
N PRO A 366 -9.54 14.36 -16.83
CA PRO A 366 -8.07 14.34 -16.86
C PRO A 366 -7.41 15.63 -16.36
N GLY A 367 -8.07 16.78 -16.50
CA GLY A 367 -7.60 18.08 -16.01
C GLY A 367 -7.55 18.11 -14.48
N LEU A 368 -8.63 17.68 -13.83
CA LEU A 368 -8.71 17.56 -12.37
C LEU A 368 -7.64 16.62 -11.82
N VAL A 369 -7.45 15.45 -12.47
CA VAL A 369 -6.41 14.50 -12.08
C VAL A 369 -5.02 15.12 -12.18
N ALA A 370 -4.74 15.87 -13.25
CA ALA A 370 -3.46 16.52 -13.45
C ALA A 370 -3.20 17.63 -12.42
N GLU A 371 -4.24 18.38 -12.04
CA GLU A 371 -4.16 19.44 -11.03
C GLU A 371 -3.92 18.88 -9.64
N GLU A 372 -4.69 17.86 -9.22
CA GLU A 372 -4.48 17.20 -7.93
C GLU A 372 -3.12 16.52 -7.84
N ARG A 373 -2.65 15.88 -8.90
CA ARG A 373 -1.29 15.32 -8.93
C ARG A 373 -0.22 16.41 -8.78
N ARG A 374 -0.41 17.59 -9.35
CA ARG A 374 0.50 18.74 -9.12
C ARG A 374 0.47 19.16 -7.65
N ARG A 375 -0.71 19.29 -7.09
CA ARG A 375 -0.92 19.77 -5.72
C ARG A 375 -0.33 18.82 -4.68
N TRP A 376 -0.59 17.51 -4.80
CA TRP A 376 -0.17 16.51 -3.82
C TRP A 376 1.23 15.95 -4.04
N TYR A 377 1.70 15.89 -5.28
CA TYR A 377 2.98 15.24 -5.64
C TYR A 377 4.00 16.22 -6.23
N GLY A 378 3.70 17.51 -6.31
CA GLY A 378 4.61 18.52 -6.85
C GLY A 378 5.02 18.27 -8.30
N GLN A 379 4.25 17.50 -9.07
CA GLN A 379 4.57 17.23 -10.47
C GLN A 379 4.24 18.44 -11.32
N GLN A 380 5.25 19.09 -11.86
CA GLN A 380 5.07 20.16 -12.83
C GLN A 380 4.39 19.59 -14.09
N SER A 381 3.18 20.04 -14.37
CA SER A 381 2.51 19.78 -15.64
C SER A 381 3.11 20.69 -16.70
N GLY A 382 3.86 20.11 -17.59
CA GLY A 382 4.47 20.83 -18.69
C GLY A 382 4.34 20.13 -20.04
N THR A 383 3.47 19.14 -20.20
CA THR A 383 3.37 18.43 -21.49
C THR A 383 1.93 18.24 -21.95
N PRO A 384 1.60 18.63 -23.20
CA PRO A 384 0.30 18.43 -23.81
C PRO A 384 -0.05 16.95 -23.93
N ALA A 385 -1.34 16.60 -23.99
CA ALA A 385 -1.83 15.24 -24.17
C ALA A 385 -1.29 14.62 -25.48
N GLY A 386 -0.51 13.53 -25.35
CA GLY A 386 0.05 12.78 -26.46
C GLY A 386 0.78 11.52 -26.02
N VAL A 387 1.10 10.62 -26.97
CA VAL A 387 1.79 9.35 -26.66
C VAL A 387 3.20 9.57 -26.11
N LEU A 388 3.95 10.54 -26.63
CA LEU A 388 5.29 10.88 -26.17
C LEU A 388 5.33 11.38 -24.71
N PRO A 389 4.42 12.30 -24.27
CA PRO A 389 4.33 12.68 -22.86
C PRO A 389 3.94 11.53 -21.92
N ALA A 390 3.09 10.62 -22.38
CA ALA A 390 2.75 9.43 -21.59
C ALA A 390 3.98 8.54 -21.39
N LEU A 391 4.82 8.36 -22.41
CA LEU A 391 6.07 7.61 -22.30
C LEU A 391 7.09 8.28 -21.37
N THR A 392 7.23 9.62 -21.42
CA THR A 392 8.14 10.33 -20.50
C THR A 392 7.68 10.27 -19.06
N ASN A 393 6.36 10.28 -18.80
CA ASN A 393 5.81 10.09 -17.46
C ASN A 393 6.08 8.67 -16.93
N VAL A 394 5.91 7.66 -17.77
CA VAL A 394 6.21 6.25 -17.43
C VAL A 394 7.69 6.05 -17.19
N THR A 395 8.57 6.55 -18.07
CA THR A 395 10.03 6.44 -17.89
C THR A 395 10.50 7.20 -16.65
N GLY A 396 9.97 8.38 -16.37
CA GLY A 396 10.26 9.16 -15.17
C GLY A 396 9.80 8.44 -13.88
N PHE A 397 8.68 7.72 -13.93
CA PHE A 397 8.21 6.89 -12.82
C PHE A 397 9.20 5.73 -12.55
N PHE A 398 9.54 4.96 -13.58
CA PHE A 398 10.50 3.85 -13.43
C PHE A 398 11.89 4.34 -13.02
N ALA A 399 12.36 5.49 -13.54
CA ALA A 399 13.64 6.07 -13.15
C ALA A 399 13.71 6.45 -11.67
N ARG A 400 12.62 6.96 -11.08
CA ARG A 400 12.55 7.26 -9.64
C ARG A 400 12.69 6.02 -8.78
N HIS A 401 12.17 4.87 -9.24
CA HIS A 401 12.24 3.59 -8.55
C HIS A 401 13.53 2.78 -8.88
N ALA A 402 14.28 3.17 -9.90
CA ALA A 402 15.54 2.57 -10.30
C ALA A 402 16.71 3.00 -9.38
N SER A 403 16.59 2.72 -8.09
CA SER A 403 17.53 3.10 -7.05
C SER A 403 17.77 1.93 -6.10
N ILE A 404 19.00 1.79 -5.61
CA ILE A 404 19.36 0.79 -4.58
C ILE A 404 18.61 1.00 -3.25
N ARG A 405 17.90 2.12 -3.08
CA ARG A 405 17.02 2.38 -1.95
C ARG A 405 15.59 1.87 -2.18
N SER A 406 15.23 1.53 -3.41
CA SER A 406 13.91 0.98 -3.74
C SER A 406 13.83 -0.50 -3.43
N VAL A 407 12.81 -0.91 -2.66
CA VAL A 407 12.51 -2.33 -2.38
C VAL A 407 12.28 -3.11 -3.68
N TRP A 408 11.60 -2.51 -4.64
CA TRP A 408 11.30 -3.12 -5.93
C TRP A 408 12.56 -3.38 -6.75
N PHE A 409 13.48 -2.42 -6.80
CA PHE A 409 14.76 -2.56 -7.49
C PHE A 409 15.61 -3.68 -6.86
N LEU A 410 15.77 -3.67 -5.54
CA LEU A 410 16.56 -4.67 -4.82
C LEU A 410 15.96 -6.09 -4.96
N ASN A 411 14.63 -6.22 -4.87
CA ASN A 411 13.97 -7.50 -5.06
C ASN A 411 14.09 -8.00 -6.51
N ALA A 412 13.97 -7.11 -7.50
CA ALA A 412 14.17 -7.46 -8.91
C ALA A 412 15.61 -7.93 -9.18
N LEU A 413 16.61 -7.20 -8.67
CA LEU A 413 18.02 -7.55 -8.83
C LEU A 413 18.34 -8.91 -8.19
N ARG A 414 17.91 -9.11 -6.95
CA ARG A 414 18.11 -10.36 -6.22
C ARG A 414 17.40 -11.53 -6.89
N GLY A 415 16.14 -11.34 -7.29
CA GLY A 415 15.35 -12.36 -7.98
C GLY A 415 15.98 -12.78 -9.32
N SER A 416 16.45 -11.81 -10.10
CA SER A 416 17.07 -12.07 -11.39
C SER A 416 18.42 -12.81 -11.26
N ILE A 417 19.24 -12.44 -10.28
CA ILE A 417 20.51 -13.13 -10.00
C ILE A 417 20.24 -14.56 -9.51
N ALA A 418 19.27 -14.75 -8.61
CA ALA A 418 18.89 -16.06 -8.10
C ALA A 418 18.41 -16.99 -9.23
N LEU A 419 17.59 -16.49 -10.15
CA LEU A 419 17.10 -17.26 -11.29
C LEU A 419 18.22 -17.58 -12.29
N ALA A 420 19.13 -16.65 -12.56
CA ALA A 420 20.29 -16.90 -13.42
C ALA A 420 21.21 -18.00 -12.85
N ILE A 421 21.46 -17.96 -11.54
CA ILE A 421 22.22 -19.01 -10.85
C ILE A 421 21.48 -20.35 -10.88
N ALA A 422 20.15 -20.32 -10.64
CA ALA A 422 19.33 -21.53 -10.69
C ALA A 422 19.34 -22.18 -12.09
N VAL A 423 19.25 -21.37 -13.16
CA VAL A 423 19.38 -21.85 -14.55
C VAL A 423 20.76 -22.48 -14.79
N THR A 424 21.83 -21.80 -14.36
CA THR A 424 23.19 -22.30 -14.52
C THR A 424 23.41 -23.63 -13.76
N VAL A 425 22.98 -23.68 -12.49
CA VAL A 425 23.10 -24.88 -11.64
C VAL A 425 22.29 -26.02 -12.23
N ALA A 426 21.05 -25.75 -12.70
CA ALA A 426 20.20 -26.76 -13.32
C ALA A 426 20.85 -27.40 -14.58
N ASP A 427 21.49 -26.59 -15.39
CA ASP A 427 22.12 -27.07 -16.63
C ASP A 427 23.48 -27.80 -16.34
N VAL A 428 24.34 -27.22 -15.51
CA VAL A 428 25.65 -27.78 -15.17
C VAL A 428 25.50 -29.06 -14.35
N SER A 429 24.53 -29.17 -13.45
CA SER A 429 24.31 -30.39 -12.64
C SER A 429 23.75 -31.57 -13.44
N GLY A 430 23.30 -31.33 -14.68
CA GLY A 430 22.76 -32.40 -15.53
C GLY A 430 21.45 -32.99 -15.01
N VAL A 431 20.73 -32.29 -14.13
CA VAL A 431 19.42 -32.75 -13.61
C VAL A 431 18.44 -32.91 -14.77
N GLN A 432 17.74 -34.03 -14.78
CA GLN A 432 16.82 -34.40 -15.88
C GLN A 432 15.67 -33.40 -16.09
N HIS A 433 15.32 -32.65 -15.05
CA HIS A 433 14.18 -31.73 -15.06
C HIS A 433 14.55 -30.35 -14.44
N GLY A 434 15.58 -29.68 -14.95
CA GLY A 434 16.10 -28.39 -14.47
C GLY A 434 15.05 -27.30 -14.28
N PHE A 435 13.89 -27.39 -14.94
CA PHE A 435 12.73 -26.54 -14.74
C PHE A 435 12.27 -26.50 -13.27
N TRP A 436 12.32 -27.63 -12.55
CA TRP A 436 11.89 -27.68 -11.14
C TRP A 436 12.86 -26.99 -10.19
N VAL A 437 14.16 -26.96 -10.51
CA VAL A 437 15.15 -26.21 -9.76
C VAL A 437 14.82 -24.71 -9.81
N VAL A 438 14.56 -24.20 -11.00
CA VAL A 438 14.25 -22.77 -11.20
C VAL A 438 12.88 -22.40 -10.59
N LEU A 439 11.87 -23.25 -10.77
CA LEU A 439 10.55 -23.05 -10.15
C LEU A 439 10.63 -23.16 -8.62
N GLY A 440 11.44 -24.09 -8.08
CA GLY A 440 11.73 -24.20 -6.66
C GLY A 440 12.35 -22.93 -6.10
N THR A 441 13.35 -22.39 -6.80
CA THR A 441 13.98 -21.10 -6.46
C THR A 441 12.94 -19.98 -6.43
N LEU A 442 12.12 -19.85 -7.46
CA LEU A 442 11.09 -18.81 -7.55
C LEU A 442 10.05 -18.93 -6.44
N SER A 443 9.65 -20.15 -6.06
CA SER A 443 8.62 -20.37 -5.04
C SER A 443 9.10 -20.14 -3.61
N VAL A 444 10.39 -20.28 -3.35
CA VAL A 444 11.00 -20.23 -2.01
C VAL A 444 11.63 -18.88 -1.70
N LEU A 445 12.15 -18.18 -2.70
CA LEU A 445 12.83 -16.90 -2.51
C LEU A 445 11.87 -15.86 -1.90
N ARG A 446 12.21 -15.37 -0.70
CA ARG A 446 11.46 -14.34 0.04
C ARG A 446 12.32 -13.10 0.24
N THR A 447 11.69 -12.03 0.71
CA THR A 447 12.35 -10.73 0.91
C THR A 447 13.43 -10.74 2.00
N ASN A 448 13.39 -11.66 2.97
CA ASN A 448 14.46 -11.81 3.96
C ASN A 448 14.99 -13.24 4.05
N ALA A 449 16.22 -13.39 4.58
CA ALA A 449 16.90 -14.68 4.67
C ALA A 449 16.18 -15.67 5.61
N ALA A 450 15.70 -15.22 6.76
CA ALA A 450 15.05 -16.08 7.75
C ALA A 450 13.72 -16.64 7.21
N SER A 451 12.90 -15.81 6.55
CA SER A 451 11.65 -16.28 5.93
C SER A 451 11.93 -17.16 4.70
N THR A 452 13.02 -16.92 3.96
CA THR A 452 13.45 -17.79 2.86
C THR A 452 13.84 -19.17 3.40
N GLY A 453 14.64 -19.27 4.46
CA GLY A 453 15.01 -20.54 5.10
C GLY A 453 13.79 -21.31 5.63
N ALA A 454 12.89 -20.65 6.36
CA ALA A 454 11.65 -21.26 6.86
C ALA A 454 10.73 -21.74 5.71
N THR A 455 10.66 -20.99 4.61
CA THR A 455 9.90 -21.37 3.42
C THR A 455 10.54 -22.56 2.70
N ALA A 456 11.88 -22.61 2.62
CA ALA A 456 12.62 -23.74 2.05
C ALA A 456 12.31 -25.06 2.77
N VAL A 457 12.37 -25.06 4.11
CA VAL A 457 12.02 -26.22 4.92
C VAL A 457 10.57 -26.66 4.67
N ARG A 458 9.63 -25.71 4.64
CA ARG A 458 8.20 -26.00 4.37
C ARG A 458 7.99 -26.50 2.94
N ALA A 459 8.73 -25.99 1.96
CA ALA A 459 8.67 -26.44 0.57
C ALA A 459 9.14 -27.89 0.46
N LEU A 460 10.30 -28.21 1.04
CA LEU A 460 10.84 -29.58 1.04
C LEU A 460 9.92 -30.57 1.75
N ALA A 461 9.46 -30.23 2.95
CA ALA A 461 8.52 -31.07 3.70
C ALA A 461 7.23 -31.30 2.91
N GLY A 462 6.65 -30.23 2.32
CA GLY A 462 5.46 -30.33 1.48
C GLY A 462 5.68 -31.18 0.23
N THR A 463 6.84 -31.02 -0.46
CA THR A 463 7.18 -31.82 -1.63
C THR A 463 7.36 -33.30 -1.27
N ALA A 464 8.01 -33.61 -0.13
CA ALA A 464 8.17 -34.98 0.36
C ALA A 464 6.83 -35.65 0.71
N VAL A 465 5.95 -34.93 1.42
CA VAL A 465 4.58 -35.41 1.69
C VAL A 465 3.81 -35.59 0.39
N GLY A 466 3.88 -34.63 -0.53
CA GLY A 466 3.21 -34.73 -1.83
C GLY A 466 3.71 -35.88 -2.68
N PHE A 467 5.02 -36.18 -2.61
CA PHE A 467 5.60 -37.39 -3.21
C PHE A 467 5.02 -38.67 -2.59
N ALA A 468 4.99 -38.77 -1.26
CA ALA A 468 4.45 -39.95 -0.59
C ALA A 468 2.98 -40.18 -0.94
N VAL A 469 2.17 -39.11 -0.95
CA VAL A 469 0.74 -39.17 -1.35
C VAL A 469 0.59 -39.51 -2.82
N GLY A 470 1.40 -38.93 -3.72
CA GLY A 470 1.36 -39.22 -5.15
C GLY A 470 1.81 -40.64 -5.46
N ALA A 471 2.83 -41.17 -4.79
CA ALA A 471 3.27 -42.54 -4.92
C ALA A 471 2.18 -43.54 -4.42
N ALA A 472 1.59 -43.24 -3.25
CA ALA A 472 0.48 -44.03 -2.73
C ALA A 472 -0.72 -44.05 -3.69
N LEU A 473 -1.04 -42.87 -4.29
CA LEU A 473 -2.08 -42.75 -5.30
C LEU A 473 -1.79 -43.66 -6.49
N LEU A 474 -0.57 -43.59 -7.05
CA LEU A 474 -0.17 -44.40 -8.21
C LEU A 474 -0.15 -45.91 -7.88
N ILE A 475 0.22 -46.32 -6.67
CA ILE A 475 0.18 -47.69 -6.20
C ILE A 475 -1.29 -48.16 -6.07
N GLY A 476 -2.15 -47.30 -5.54
CA GLY A 476 -3.56 -47.65 -5.26
C GLY A 476 -4.45 -47.71 -6.49
N ILE A 477 -4.34 -46.70 -7.40
CA ILE A 477 -5.17 -46.61 -8.62
C ILE A 477 -4.48 -47.17 -9.87
N GLY A 478 -3.16 -47.47 -9.76
CA GLY A 478 -2.35 -47.92 -10.88
C GLY A 478 -1.94 -46.75 -11.80
N THR A 479 -1.16 -47.09 -12.81
CA THR A 479 -0.70 -46.15 -13.86
C THR A 479 -1.61 -46.14 -15.09
N GLY A 480 -2.81 -46.71 -14.98
CA GLY A 480 -3.77 -46.77 -16.07
C GLY A 480 -4.26 -45.39 -16.48
N PRO A 481 -4.24 -45.03 -17.79
CA PRO A 481 -4.59 -43.70 -18.26
C PRO A 481 -5.97 -43.22 -17.78
N THR A 482 -6.98 -44.12 -17.77
CA THR A 482 -8.33 -43.75 -17.37
C THR A 482 -8.42 -43.26 -15.90
N ALA A 483 -7.74 -43.98 -14.98
CA ALA A 483 -7.73 -43.61 -13.59
C ALA A 483 -7.01 -42.25 -13.35
N LEU A 484 -5.90 -42.01 -14.07
CA LEU A 484 -5.18 -40.75 -13.98
C LEU A 484 -5.95 -39.57 -14.57
N TRP A 485 -6.76 -39.80 -15.64
CA TRP A 485 -7.62 -38.73 -16.18
C TRP A 485 -8.74 -38.34 -15.20
N VAL A 486 -9.22 -39.27 -14.40
CA VAL A 486 -10.22 -38.99 -13.34
C VAL A 486 -9.54 -38.29 -12.13
N ALA A 487 -8.32 -38.70 -11.79
CA ALA A 487 -7.57 -38.10 -10.68
C ALA A 487 -7.10 -36.67 -10.95
N LEU A 488 -6.82 -36.30 -12.21
CA LEU A 488 -6.28 -35.01 -12.60
C LEU A 488 -7.18 -33.82 -12.18
N PRO A 489 -8.49 -33.76 -12.46
CA PRO A 489 -9.35 -32.67 -12.02
C PRO A 489 -9.36 -32.49 -10.50
N CYS A 490 -9.38 -33.61 -9.75
CA CYS A 490 -9.36 -33.58 -8.28
C CYS A 490 -8.01 -33.02 -7.76
N ALA A 491 -6.89 -33.46 -8.32
CA ALA A 491 -5.58 -32.97 -7.96
C ALA A 491 -5.43 -31.47 -8.27
N VAL A 492 -5.86 -31.01 -9.45
CA VAL A 492 -5.86 -29.59 -9.84
C VAL A 492 -6.75 -28.77 -8.93
N PHE A 493 -7.94 -29.28 -8.54
CA PHE A 493 -8.83 -28.57 -7.62
C PHE A 493 -8.15 -28.32 -6.28
N VAL A 494 -7.55 -29.36 -5.69
CA VAL A 494 -6.87 -29.25 -4.39
C VAL A 494 -5.66 -28.32 -4.49
N ALA A 495 -4.85 -28.44 -5.56
CA ALA A 495 -3.68 -27.59 -5.77
C ALA A 495 -4.07 -26.12 -5.98
N ALA A 496 -5.21 -25.83 -6.59
CA ALA A 496 -5.68 -24.47 -6.82
C ALA A 496 -6.42 -23.87 -5.62
N TYR A 497 -7.04 -24.70 -4.76
CA TYR A 497 -7.73 -24.25 -3.54
C TYR A 497 -6.76 -23.98 -2.39
N ALA A 498 -5.73 -24.79 -2.23
CA ALA A 498 -4.79 -24.77 -1.12
C ALA A 498 -4.06 -23.41 -0.91
N PRO A 499 -3.57 -22.69 -1.94
CA PRO A 499 -2.91 -21.42 -1.73
C PRO A 499 -3.83 -20.37 -1.07
N GLY A 500 -3.41 -19.86 0.09
CA GLY A 500 -4.15 -18.85 0.87
C GLY A 500 -5.24 -19.41 1.81
N THR A 501 -5.54 -20.72 1.73
CA THR A 501 -6.52 -21.39 2.61
C THR A 501 -5.89 -22.41 3.54
N THR A 502 -4.67 -22.85 3.22
CA THR A 502 -3.90 -23.85 3.98
C THR A 502 -2.45 -23.37 4.17
N PRO A 503 -1.69 -23.98 5.09
CA PRO A 503 -0.25 -23.75 5.20
C PRO A 503 0.49 -24.01 3.87
N PHE A 504 1.56 -23.27 3.61
CA PHE A 504 2.35 -23.34 2.37
C PHE A 504 2.78 -24.79 1.99
N ALA A 505 3.15 -25.60 2.97
CA ALA A 505 3.55 -26.99 2.76
C ALA A 505 2.43 -27.84 2.13
N VAL A 506 1.18 -27.61 2.51
CA VAL A 506 0.02 -28.33 1.95
C VAL A 506 -0.19 -27.95 0.48
N GLY A 507 -0.04 -26.67 0.14
CA GLY A 507 -0.07 -26.22 -1.26
C GLY A 507 1.03 -26.86 -2.12
N GLN A 508 2.24 -26.98 -1.59
CA GLN A 508 3.35 -27.67 -2.25
C GLN A 508 3.10 -29.16 -2.43
N ALA A 509 2.54 -29.82 -1.42
CA ALA A 509 2.16 -31.22 -1.51
C ALA A 509 1.10 -31.45 -2.60
N ALA A 510 0.02 -30.68 -2.61
CA ALA A 510 -1.04 -30.77 -3.61
C ALA A 510 -0.53 -30.52 -5.04
N PHE A 511 0.34 -29.53 -5.22
CA PHE A 511 0.96 -29.25 -6.50
C PHE A 511 1.87 -30.38 -6.95
N THR A 512 2.61 -31.01 -6.01
CA THR A 512 3.47 -32.18 -6.32
C THR A 512 2.64 -33.37 -6.80
N VAL A 513 1.52 -33.67 -6.15
CA VAL A 513 0.57 -34.72 -6.59
C VAL A 513 0.06 -34.42 -8.01
N THR A 514 -0.33 -33.16 -8.28
CA THR A 514 -0.80 -32.75 -9.60
C THR A 514 0.25 -32.98 -10.68
N VAL A 515 1.49 -32.63 -10.39
CA VAL A 515 2.64 -32.83 -11.31
C VAL A 515 2.88 -34.32 -11.55
N VAL A 516 2.88 -35.14 -10.51
CA VAL A 516 3.04 -36.61 -10.66
C VAL A 516 1.97 -37.20 -11.58
N VAL A 517 0.72 -36.76 -11.44
CA VAL A 517 -0.39 -37.23 -12.31
C VAL A 517 -0.19 -36.75 -13.75
N ILE A 518 0.15 -35.46 -13.98
CA ILE A 518 0.34 -34.89 -15.31
C ILE A 518 1.50 -35.61 -16.04
N PHE A 519 2.64 -35.78 -15.38
CA PHE A 519 3.80 -36.40 -16.01
C PHE A 519 3.57 -37.89 -16.31
N ASN A 520 2.87 -38.64 -15.46
CA ASN A 520 2.49 -40.02 -15.76
C ASN A 520 1.46 -40.16 -16.92
N LEU A 521 0.68 -39.10 -17.19
CA LEU A 521 -0.18 -39.04 -18.37
C LEU A 521 0.59 -38.72 -19.64
N LEU A 522 1.69 -37.97 -19.53
CA LEU A 522 2.59 -37.66 -20.67
C LEU A 522 3.54 -38.82 -20.99
N ILE A 523 4.23 -39.30 -19.98
CA ILE A 523 5.24 -40.36 -20.06
C ILE A 523 5.08 -41.24 -18.82
N PRO A 524 4.69 -42.52 -18.95
CA PRO A 524 4.51 -43.41 -17.81
C PRO A 524 5.85 -43.72 -17.11
N ALA A 525 6.28 -42.83 -16.21
CA ALA A 525 7.54 -42.93 -15.46
C ALA A 525 7.35 -43.42 -14.01
N GLY A 526 6.10 -43.71 -13.61
CA GLY A 526 5.78 -44.18 -12.27
C GLY A 526 6.04 -43.14 -11.17
N TRP A 527 6.33 -43.62 -9.96
CA TRP A 527 6.56 -42.78 -8.77
C TRP A 527 7.91 -42.07 -8.77
N GLN A 528 8.86 -42.50 -9.62
CA GLN A 528 10.23 -41.95 -9.70
C GLN A 528 10.24 -40.44 -10.02
N VAL A 529 9.26 -39.94 -10.79
CA VAL A 529 9.09 -38.50 -11.08
C VAL A 529 8.99 -37.66 -9.81
N GLY A 530 8.32 -38.18 -8.78
CA GLY A 530 8.20 -37.46 -7.53
C GLY A 530 9.52 -37.40 -6.71
N LEU A 531 10.38 -38.42 -6.82
CA LEU A 531 11.67 -38.45 -6.16
C LEU A 531 12.64 -37.42 -6.78
N LEU A 532 12.72 -37.40 -8.12
CA LEU A 532 13.52 -36.40 -8.84
C LEU A 532 13.08 -34.96 -8.49
N ARG A 533 11.77 -34.75 -8.29
CA ARG A 533 11.25 -33.46 -7.87
C ARG A 533 11.75 -33.01 -6.48
N ILE A 534 11.96 -33.92 -5.53
CA ILE A 534 12.51 -33.59 -4.21
C ILE A 534 13.94 -33.07 -4.36
N GLU A 535 14.76 -33.75 -5.19
CA GLU A 535 16.13 -33.34 -5.48
C GLU A 535 16.17 -31.96 -6.13
N ASP A 536 15.40 -31.75 -7.20
CA ASP A 536 15.34 -30.48 -7.93
C ASP A 536 14.90 -29.33 -7.04
N VAL A 537 13.85 -29.53 -6.23
CA VAL A 537 13.35 -28.52 -5.28
C VAL A 537 14.40 -28.26 -4.19
N ALA A 538 15.15 -29.27 -3.74
CA ALA A 538 16.21 -29.11 -2.73
C ALA A 538 17.34 -28.22 -3.26
N ILE A 539 17.76 -28.44 -4.50
CA ILE A 539 18.76 -27.58 -5.18
C ILE A 539 18.24 -26.13 -5.28
N GLY A 540 16.99 -25.94 -5.74
CA GLY A 540 16.37 -24.62 -5.84
C GLY A 540 16.23 -23.91 -4.48
N CYS A 541 15.91 -24.65 -3.43
CA CYS A 541 15.90 -24.14 -2.05
C CYS A 541 17.30 -23.71 -1.60
N GLY A 542 18.34 -24.49 -1.91
CA GLY A 542 19.73 -24.16 -1.61
C GLY A 542 20.15 -22.85 -2.25
N VAL A 543 19.91 -22.68 -3.55
CA VAL A 543 20.17 -21.43 -4.28
C VAL A 543 19.45 -20.24 -3.62
N SER A 544 18.15 -20.41 -3.28
CA SER A 544 17.35 -19.36 -2.65
C SER A 544 17.89 -18.94 -1.29
N VAL A 545 18.32 -19.90 -0.47
CA VAL A 545 18.88 -19.63 0.86
C VAL A 545 20.22 -18.89 0.76
N VAL A 546 21.13 -19.38 -0.11
CA VAL A 546 22.43 -18.73 -0.34
C VAL A 546 22.27 -17.28 -0.80
N ILE A 547 21.41 -17.04 -1.79
CA ILE A 547 21.13 -15.70 -2.30
C ILE A 547 20.44 -14.83 -1.25
N GLY A 548 19.52 -15.40 -0.47
CA GLY A 548 18.86 -14.68 0.64
C GLY A 548 19.87 -14.21 1.71
N LEU A 549 20.85 -15.04 2.03
CA LEU A 549 21.91 -14.70 2.99
C LEU A 549 22.88 -13.64 2.46
N LEU A 550 23.26 -13.72 1.18
CA LEU A 550 24.25 -12.82 0.59
C LEU A 550 23.74 -11.43 0.31
N PHE A 551 22.49 -11.31 -0.20
CA PHE A 551 22.03 -10.04 -0.75
C PHE A 551 21.14 -9.21 0.20
N TRP A 552 20.40 -9.82 1.12
CA TRP A 552 19.53 -9.02 1.99
C TRP A 552 19.05 -9.75 3.26
N PRO A 553 19.90 -9.87 4.25
CA PRO A 553 19.58 -10.65 5.44
C PRO A 553 18.43 -10.07 6.30
N ARG A 554 18.21 -8.73 6.27
CA ARG A 554 17.25 -8.03 7.13
C ARG A 554 15.85 -7.83 6.54
N GLY A 555 15.66 -7.98 5.23
CA GLY A 555 14.34 -7.86 4.57
C GLY A 555 13.75 -6.44 4.52
N ALA A 556 12.44 -6.34 4.20
CA ALA A 556 11.73 -5.07 4.02
C ALA A 556 11.59 -4.24 5.30
N GLY A 557 11.64 -4.86 6.49
CA GLY A 557 11.48 -4.16 7.77
C GLY A 557 12.51 -3.06 8.01
N GLY A 558 13.76 -3.26 7.57
CA GLY A 558 14.80 -2.24 7.67
C GLY A 558 14.58 -1.03 6.77
N LEU A 559 13.95 -1.24 5.60
CA LEU A 559 13.62 -0.17 4.68
C LEU A 559 12.44 0.66 5.18
N VAL A 560 11.38 0.00 5.66
CA VAL A 560 10.23 0.72 6.26
C VAL A 560 10.70 1.63 7.38
N SER A 561 11.61 1.16 8.24
CA SER A 561 12.15 1.97 9.33
C SER A 561 12.94 3.18 8.82
N ASN A 562 13.73 3.03 7.74
CA ASN A 562 14.48 4.14 7.14
C ASN A 562 13.57 5.14 6.44
N ASP A 563 12.55 4.66 5.71
CA ASP A 563 11.62 5.52 4.98
C ASP A 563 10.67 6.24 5.95
N LEU A 564 10.32 5.60 7.08
CA LEU A 564 9.59 6.23 8.18
C LEU A 564 10.41 7.36 8.82
N ALA A 565 11.71 7.12 9.05
CA ALA A 565 12.63 8.15 9.55
C ALA A 565 12.73 9.35 8.58
N ASP A 566 12.83 9.08 7.26
CA ASP A 566 12.86 10.16 6.25
C ASP A 566 11.53 10.92 6.19
N ALA A 567 10.38 10.22 6.34
CA ALA A 567 9.06 10.85 6.35
C ALA A 567 8.88 11.80 7.55
N PHE A 568 9.28 11.37 8.78
CA PHE A 568 9.24 12.25 9.95
C PHE A 568 10.16 13.45 9.80
N ARG A 569 11.41 13.27 9.37
CA ARG A 569 12.38 14.35 9.21
C ARG A 569 11.91 15.39 8.18
N ARG A 570 11.39 14.94 7.05
CA ARG A 570 10.88 15.85 6.01
C ARG A 570 9.54 16.48 6.37
N GLY A 571 8.69 15.75 7.09
CA GLY A 571 7.46 16.28 7.66
C GLY A 571 7.73 17.39 8.66
N ALA A 572 8.70 17.20 9.56
CA ALA A 572 9.13 18.19 10.54
C ALA A 572 9.71 19.45 9.87
N SER A 573 10.57 19.27 8.85
CA SER A 573 11.09 20.40 8.06
C SER A 573 9.98 21.17 7.34
N TYR A 574 8.95 20.45 6.84
CA TYR A 574 7.80 21.09 6.21
C TYR A 574 6.96 21.87 7.23
N LEU A 575 6.73 21.29 8.42
CA LEU A 575 6.04 21.98 9.51
C LEU A 575 6.72 23.29 9.90
N ALA A 576 8.05 23.28 10.07
CA ALA A 576 8.80 24.47 10.41
C ALA A 576 8.59 25.59 9.39
N GLN A 577 8.73 25.29 8.10
CA GLN A 577 8.52 26.28 7.04
C GLN A 577 7.06 26.72 6.91
N ALA A 578 6.10 25.82 7.17
CA ALA A 578 4.68 26.14 7.13
C ALA A 578 4.29 27.11 8.25
N VAL A 579 4.81 26.88 9.46
CA VAL A 579 4.60 27.80 10.60
C VAL A 579 5.25 29.16 10.34
N ASP A 580 6.51 29.21 9.90
CA ASP A 580 7.18 30.47 9.56
C ASP A 580 6.42 31.26 8.48
N PHE A 581 5.84 30.54 7.49
CA PHE A 581 5.03 31.16 6.45
C PHE A 581 3.69 31.70 7.00
N ALA A 582 2.99 30.91 7.81
CA ALA A 582 1.73 31.32 8.42
C ALA A 582 1.93 32.52 9.39
N LEU A 583 3.04 32.55 10.11
CA LEU A 583 3.40 33.66 11.01
C LEU A 583 3.90 34.91 10.28
N GLY A 584 4.03 34.87 8.94
CA GLY A 584 4.56 35.98 8.14
C GLY A 584 6.07 36.21 8.28
N LEU A 585 6.80 35.26 8.85
CA LEU A 585 8.26 35.29 9.05
C LEU A 585 9.02 34.85 7.78
N ARG A 586 8.34 34.17 6.88
CA ARG A 586 8.86 33.74 5.57
C ARG A 586 8.04 34.37 4.44
N PRO A 587 8.68 34.99 3.42
CA PRO A 587 7.96 35.70 2.36
C PRO A 587 7.34 34.79 1.28
N GLY A 588 7.67 33.51 1.25
CA GLY A 588 7.23 32.57 0.21
C GLY A 588 6.71 31.26 0.76
N ALA A 589 5.83 30.61 -0.01
CA ALA A 589 5.29 29.30 0.35
C ALA A 589 6.39 28.27 0.64
N PRO A 590 6.12 27.27 1.51
CA PRO A 590 7.09 26.23 1.84
C PRO A 590 7.55 25.44 0.61
N ASP A 591 8.85 25.29 0.42
CA ASP A 591 9.46 24.51 -0.67
C ASP A 591 9.73 23.04 -0.28
N THR A 592 9.70 22.73 1.01
CA THR A 592 9.93 21.36 1.54
C THR A 592 8.73 20.44 1.40
N GLY A 593 7.54 20.96 1.07
CA GLY A 593 6.31 20.17 0.93
C GLY A 593 6.42 19.01 -0.08
N VAL A 594 7.03 19.27 -1.25
CA VAL A 594 7.26 18.24 -2.29
C VAL A 594 8.16 17.10 -1.78
N ALA A 595 9.18 17.45 -1.00
CA ALA A 595 10.08 16.47 -0.40
C ALA A 595 9.37 15.60 0.65
N ALA A 596 8.50 16.20 1.48
CA ALA A 596 7.68 15.50 2.48
C ALA A 596 6.69 14.53 1.81
N VAL A 597 5.98 14.96 0.77
CA VAL A 597 5.09 14.09 -0.02
C VAL A 597 5.87 12.94 -0.66
N THR A 598 7.03 13.19 -1.25
CA THR A 598 7.86 12.16 -1.87
C THR A 598 8.33 11.12 -0.84
N ALA A 599 8.64 11.53 0.38
CA ALA A 599 8.99 10.63 1.47
C ALA A 599 7.79 9.78 1.91
N SER A 600 6.58 10.36 2.02
CA SER A 600 5.34 9.61 2.30
C SER A 600 5.06 8.54 1.25
N ILE A 601 5.23 8.84 -0.03
CA ILE A 601 5.03 7.86 -1.12
C ILE A 601 6.01 6.68 -0.99
N ARG A 602 7.30 6.96 -0.71
CA ARG A 602 8.31 5.90 -0.51
C ARG A 602 8.00 5.03 0.70
N LEU A 603 7.59 5.67 1.81
CA LEU A 603 7.17 4.97 3.01
C LEU A 603 6.00 4.02 2.75
N ASP A 604 4.99 4.48 2.02
CA ASP A 604 3.83 3.68 1.67
C ASP A 604 4.23 2.48 0.78
N GLU A 605 5.13 2.64 -0.18
CA GLU A 605 5.69 1.55 -0.97
C GLU A 605 6.47 0.53 -0.12
N ALA A 606 7.30 1.01 0.82
CA ALA A 606 8.03 0.15 1.74
C ALA A 606 7.10 -0.61 2.68
N LEU A 607 6.07 0.07 3.21
CA LEU A 607 5.02 -0.54 4.03
C LEU A 607 4.29 -1.67 3.27
N ARG A 608 3.94 -1.43 2.01
CA ARG A 608 3.29 -2.46 1.17
C ARG A 608 4.18 -3.67 0.95
N ALA A 609 5.45 -3.45 0.63
CA ALA A 609 6.41 -4.52 0.51
C ALA A 609 6.51 -5.32 1.81
N TYR A 610 6.57 -4.65 2.95
CA TYR A 610 6.57 -5.28 4.27
C TYR A 610 5.29 -6.06 4.56
N LEU A 611 4.12 -5.49 4.25
CA LEU A 611 2.83 -6.12 4.50
C LEU A 611 2.60 -7.34 3.58
N THR A 612 3.16 -7.36 2.36
CA THR A 612 3.10 -8.51 1.44
C THR A 612 4.12 -9.59 1.79
N GLU A 613 5.14 -9.28 2.60
CA GLU A 613 6.14 -10.24 3.03
C GLU A 613 5.50 -11.40 3.80
N GLN A 614 5.76 -12.64 3.36
CA GLN A 614 5.27 -13.84 4.03
C GLN A 614 6.29 -14.28 5.08
N GLY A 615 5.83 -14.64 6.26
CA GLY A 615 6.66 -15.09 7.38
C GLY A 615 6.26 -14.46 8.71
N THR A 616 7.00 -14.78 9.78
CA THR A 616 6.81 -14.17 11.09
C THR A 616 7.28 -12.72 11.03
N LYS A 617 6.35 -11.80 11.16
CA LYS A 617 6.66 -10.36 11.22
C LYS A 617 7.13 -10.01 12.61
N ARG A 618 8.27 -9.34 12.71
CA ARG A 618 8.83 -8.89 13.99
C ARG A 618 8.11 -7.64 14.51
N LEU A 619 7.67 -6.77 13.58
CA LEU A 619 6.93 -5.58 13.90
C LEU A 619 5.44 -5.88 13.93
N SER A 620 4.73 -5.39 14.93
CA SER A 620 3.27 -5.37 14.95
C SER A 620 2.74 -4.53 13.78
N LYS A 621 1.78 -5.07 13.04
CA LYS A 621 1.17 -4.33 11.93
C LYS A 621 0.44 -3.08 12.43
N HIS A 622 -0.13 -3.16 13.61
CA HIS A 622 -0.90 -2.08 14.21
C HIS A 622 0.00 -0.92 14.64
N GLU A 623 1.09 -1.21 15.35
CA GLU A 623 2.06 -0.21 15.75
C GLU A 623 2.75 0.45 14.57
N LEU A 624 3.13 -0.35 13.56
CA LEU A 624 3.71 0.19 12.34
C LEU A 624 2.73 1.10 11.59
N TRP A 625 1.46 0.71 11.49
CA TRP A 625 0.41 1.53 10.88
C TRP A 625 0.21 2.84 11.64
N GLY A 626 0.19 2.78 12.99
CA GLY A 626 0.11 3.97 13.83
C GLY A 626 1.20 4.98 13.48
N LEU A 627 2.47 4.55 13.46
CA LEU A 627 3.60 5.43 13.11
C LEU A 627 3.53 5.98 11.68
N VAL A 628 3.07 5.18 10.72
CA VAL A 628 2.85 5.65 9.34
C VAL A 628 1.79 6.75 9.33
N MET A 629 0.67 6.54 10.01
CA MET A 629 -0.39 7.55 10.10
C MET A 629 0.04 8.81 10.85
N ASP A 630 0.87 8.69 11.88
CA ASP A 630 1.43 9.85 12.58
C ASP A 630 2.36 10.66 11.67
N SER A 631 3.14 10.01 10.80
CA SER A 631 3.95 10.71 9.80
C SER A 631 3.09 11.42 8.74
N VAL A 632 1.97 10.81 8.34
CA VAL A 632 0.97 11.42 7.44
C VAL A 632 0.29 12.61 8.13
N ARG A 633 -0.09 12.46 9.39
CA ARG A 633 -0.67 13.54 10.20
C ARG A 633 0.28 14.74 10.29
N LEU A 634 1.55 14.53 10.62
CA LEU A 634 2.56 15.58 10.65
C LEU A 634 2.61 16.36 9.32
N ARG A 635 2.63 15.64 8.21
CA ARG A 635 2.64 16.26 6.87
C ARG A 635 1.34 17.01 6.55
N LEU A 636 0.17 16.45 6.87
CA LEU A 636 -1.12 17.07 6.61
C LEU A 636 -1.38 18.28 7.52
N THR A 637 -0.91 18.23 8.77
CA THR A 637 -0.94 19.40 9.66
C THR A 637 -0.07 20.53 9.09
N ALA A 638 1.15 20.22 8.62
CA ALA A 638 2.00 21.20 7.95
C ALA A 638 1.32 21.80 6.71
N TYR A 639 0.64 20.96 5.90
CA TYR A 639 -0.13 21.44 4.75
C TYR A 639 -1.28 22.35 5.17
N SER A 640 -2.03 22.00 6.22
CA SER A 640 -3.14 22.82 6.72
C SER A 640 -2.65 24.17 7.22
N VAL A 641 -1.56 24.19 8.00
CA VAL A 641 -0.94 25.44 8.46
C VAL A 641 -0.47 26.30 7.29
N ALA A 642 0.19 25.72 6.28
CA ALA A 642 0.61 26.45 5.09
C ALA A 642 -0.59 27.05 4.31
N SER A 643 -1.73 26.35 4.30
CA SER A 643 -2.93 26.80 3.59
C SER A 643 -3.71 27.92 4.29
N LEU A 644 -3.40 28.24 5.54
CA LEU A 644 -4.04 29.34 6.27
C LEU A 644 -3.82 30.68 5.56
N HIS A 645 -2.66 30.86 4.95
CA HIS A 645 -2.33 32.08 4.19
C HIS A 645 -3.26 32.30 2.98
N ASP A 646 -3.73 31.23 2.33
CA ASP A 646 -4.65 31.30 1.20
C ASP A 646 -6.08 31.63 1.63
N LEU A 647 -6.45 31.38 2.89
CA LEU A 647 -7.79 31.67 3.44
C LEU A 647 -7.97 33.15 3.82
N THR A 648 -6.87 33.82 4.18
CA THR A 648 -6.89 35.24 4.62
C THR A 648 -6.51 36.20 3.51
N GLY A 649 -6.07 35.68 2.34
CA GLY A 649 -5.80 36.47 1.13
C GLY A 649 -7.08 36.96 0.42
N PRO A 650 -7.01 37.93 -0.50
CA PRO A 650 -8.15 38.39 -1.26
C PRO A 650 -8.78 37.25 -2.06
N VAL A 651 -10.08 37.05 -1.91
CA VAL A 651 -10.88 36.03 -2.61
C VAL A 651 -10.63 36.16 -4.12
N VAL A 652 -9.94 35.19 -4.72
CA VAL A 652 -9.87 35.07 -6.18
C VAL A 652 -11.27 34.67 -6.67
N PRO A 653 -11.88 35.43 -7.60
CA PRO A 653 -13.22 35.12 -8.08
C PRO A 653 -13.26 33.71 -8.68
N ALA A 654 -14.35 33.01 -8.39
CA ALA A 654 -14.65 31.66 -8.89
C ALA A 654 -14.36 31.52 -10.39
N LEU A 655 -13.76 30.40 -10.77
CA LEU A 655 -13.59 29.97 -12.15
C LEU A 655 -14.94 29.92 -12.85
N THR A 656 -15.27 30.98 -13.59
CA THR A 656 -16.30 30.94 -14.62
C THR A 656 -15.82 30.03 -15.75
N PRO A 657 -16.65 29.17 -16.34
CA PRO A 657 -16.26 28.39 -17.49
C PRO A 657 -15.86 29.32 -18.64
N ALA A 658 -14.71 29.09 -19.22
CA ALA A 658 -14.13 29.88 -20.31
C ALA A 658 -15.08 29.90 -21.50
N GLY A 659 -15.78 31.04 -21.65
CA GLY A 659 -16.35 31.47 -22.90
C GLY A 659 -15.22 32.21 -23.68
N ASP A 660 -15.16 31.91 -24.96
CA ASP A 660 -14.25 32.46 -25.99
C ASP A 660 -13.75 33.87 -25.71
N SER A 661 -12.46 34.05 -25.60
CA SER A 661 -11.83 35.34 -25.80
C SER A 661 -10.42 35.20 -26.37
N THR A 662 -10.23 35.85 -27.49
CA THR A 662 -9.05 36.11 -28.31
C THR A 662 -7.82 36.60 -27.54
N PRO A 663 -6.58 36.29 -27.97
CA PRO A 663 -5.35 36.63 -27.28
C PRO A 663 -4.98 38.13 -27.48
N GLY A 664 -4.99 38.85 -26.39
CA GLY A 664 -4.47 40.21 -26.31
C GLY A 664 -3.19 40.27 -25.45
N SER A 665 -2.26 41.08 -25.86
CA SER A 665 -0.87 41.27 -25.42
C SER A 665 -0.59 41.30 -23.91
N PRO A 666 0.63 40.93 -23.48
CA PRO A 666 1.03 40.91 -22.06
C PRO A 666 1.31 42.36 -21.58
N ASP A 667 0.49 42.81 -20.64
CA ASP A 667 0.81 44.04 -19.90
C ASP A 667 1.47 43.66 -18.56
N GLN A 668 2.66 44.16 -18.37
CA GLN A 668 3.44 44.12 -17.15
C GLN A 668 2.84 45.13 -16.17
N SER A 669 2.05 44.70 -15.24
CA SER A 669 1.73 45.50 -14.05
C SER A 669 1.96 44.65 -12.80
N GLY A 670 3.09 44.94 -12.14
CA GLY A 670 3.38 44.45 -10.80
C GLY A 670 2.26 44.86 -9.85
N THR A 671 1.53 43.87 -9.34
CA THR A 671 0.64 44.11 -8.23
C THR A 671 1.45 44.23 -6.96
N GLY A 672 1.76 45.44 -6.63
CA GLY A 672 2.23 45.83 -5.31
C GLY A 672 1.21 45.36 -4.26
N ARG A 673 1.70 44.61 -3.28
CA ARG A 673 1.08 44.41 -1.98
C ARG A 673 0.52 45.77 -1.52
N ALA A 674 -0.79 45.91 -1.39
CA ALA A 674 -1.37 47.04 -0.69
C ALA A 674 -0.84 46.99 0.74
N ALA A 675 0.17 47.79 1.00
CA ALA A 675 0.67 47.99 2.34
C ALA A 675 -0.49 48.53 3.19
N ARG A 676 -0.85 47.80 4.21
CA ARG A 676 -1.66 48.28 5.33
C ARG A 676 -0.98 49.57 5.79
N PRO A 677 -1.70 50.68 6.01
CA PRO A 677 -1.06 51.89 6.50
C PRO A 677 -0.45 51.55 7.86
N ALA A 678 0.84 51.72 7.93
CA ALA A 678 1.60 51.64 9.17
C ALA A 678 1.21 52.83 10.08
N THR A 679 0.19 52.62 10.87
CA THR A 679 0.07 53.37 12.14
C THR A 679 0.80 52.54 13.19
N ALA A 680 2.08 52.76 13.32
CA ALA A 680 2.87 52.28 14.44
C ALA A 680 2.26 52.83 15.73
N THR A 681 1.58 51.99 16.47
CA THR A 681 1.24 52.20 17.89
C THR A 681 2.05 51.19 18.73
N GLU A 682 2.52 51.66 19.87
CA GLU A 682 3.57 51.15 20.74
C GLU A 682 3.37 49.73 21.35
N ASP A 683 2.57 48.79 20.75
CA ASP A 683 2.28 47.48 21.33
C ASP A 683 2.60 46.29 20.38
N ASP A 684 3.60 46.41 19.50
CA ASP A 684 4.15 45.31 18.70
C ASP A 684 4.76 44.18 19.58
N GLY A 685 5.00 44.43 20.87
CA GLY A 685 5.64 43.47 21.79
C GLY A 685 4.80 42.23 22.13
N GLY A 686 3.49 42.29 22.04
CA GLY A 686 2.59 41.14 22.31
C GLY A 686 2.60 40.13 21.16
N LEU A 687 2.48 40.63 19.96
CA LEU A 687 2.45 39.83 18.72
C LEU A 687 3.81 39.14 18.46
N ASP A 688 4.91 39.87 18.64
CA ASP A 688 6.25 39.31 18.47
C ASP A 688 6.57 38.26 19.53
N ARG A 689 6.05 38.42 20.74
CA ARG A 689 6.17 37.40 21.79
C ARG A 689 5.41 36.13 21.45
N ALA A 690 4.17 36.24 20.98
CA ALA A 690 3.38 35.09 20.52
C ALA A 690 4.05 34.36 19.35
N ARG A 691 4.54 35.11 18.34
CA ARG A 691 5.32 34.56 17.24
C ARG A 691 6.57 33.80 17.70
N SER A 692 7.33 34.39 18.60
CA SER A 692 8.52 33.76 19.19
C SER A 692 8.19 32.49 19.95
N GLN A 693 7.08 32.45 20.67
CA GLN A 693 6.60 31.29 21.41
C GLN A 693 6.21 30.14 20.45
N PHE A 694 5.49 30.43 19.37
CA PHE A 694 5.14 29.41 18.37
C PHE A 694 6.37 28.88 17.63
N GLN A 695 7.35 29.73 17.33
CA GLN A 695 8.62 29.28 16.78
C GLN A 695 9.38 28.36 17.74
N HIS A 696 9.37 28.67 19.04
CA HIS A 696 9.98 27.82 20.06
C HIS A 696 9.29 26.46 20.13
N LEU A 697 7.96 26.43 20.24
CA LEU A 697 7.18 25.19 20.27
C LEU A 697 7.39 24.35 18.98
N THR A 698 7.41 25.01 17.83
CA THR A 698 7.71 24.36 16.53
C THR A 698 9.11 23.76 16.54
N THR A 699 10.10 24.47 17.07
CA THR A 699 11.48 23.97 17.16
C THR A 699 11.57 22.76 18.08
N GLU A 700 10.89 22.74 19.21
CA GLU A 700 10.83 21.58 20.12
C GLU A 700 10.20 20.36 19.44
N LEU A 701 9.10 20.54 18.70
CA LEU A 701 8.47 19.46 17.93
C LEU A 701 9.40 18.96 16.81
N VAL A 702 10.07 19.85 16.10
CA VAL A 702 11.03 19.45 15.04
C VAL A 702 12.16 18.64 15.65
N VAL A 703 12.76 19.08 16.77
CA VAL A 703 13.82 18.35 17.46
C VAL A 703 13.32 16.98 17.94
N PHE A 704 12.09 16.90 18.46
CA PHE A 704 11.48 15.63 18.85
C PHE A 704 11.37 14.68 17.66
N TYR A 705 10.77 15.10 16.54
CA TYR A 705 10.61 14.26 15.36
C TYR A 705 11.94 13.88 14.68
N ASP A 706 12.94 14.77 14.73
CA ASP A 706 14.29 14.44 14.25
C ASP A 706 14.95 13.34 15.09
N ARG A 707 14.80 13.38 16.42
CA ARG A 707 15.29 12.31 17.32
C ARG A 707 14.55 11.00 17.10
N ILE A 708 13.22 11.03 16.94
CA ILE A 708 12.45 9.84 16.53
C ILE A 708 12.98 9.29 15.19
N ALA A 709 13.26 10.15 14.22
CA ALA A 709 13.83 9.74 12.95
C ALA A 709 15.23 9.11 13.14
N ASP A 710 16.07 9.64 14.02
CA ASP A 710 17.40 9.09 14.32
C ASP A 710 17.32 7.72 15.03
N GLN A 711 16.39 7.54 15.95
CA GLN A 711 16.10 6.24 16.56
C GLN A 711 15.66 5.21 15.51
N LEU A 712 14.70 5.57 14.65
CA LEU A 712 14.20 4.71 13.59
C LEU A 712 15.27 4.40 12.54
N ALA A 713 16.14 5.36 12.20
CA ALA A 713 17.29 5.15 11.32
C ALA A 713 18.39 4.28 11.95
N GLY A 714 18.42 4.14 13.28
CA GLY A 714 19.46 3.43 14.01
C GLY A 714 20.80 4.19 14.03
N THR A 715 20.74 5.51 13.90
CA THR A 715 21.90 6.42 13.97
C THR A 715 22.23 6.83 15.39
N SER A 716 21.30 6.65 16.33
CA SER A 716 21.50 6.86 17.76
C SER A 716 21.74 5.51 18.46
N PRO A 717 22.98 5.17 18.86
CA PRO A 717 23.29 3.82 19.36
C PRO A 717 22.88 3.57 20.80
N ASP A 718 22.71 4.60 21.62
CA ASP A 718 22.67 4.45 23.09
C ASP A 718 21.30 4.75 23.74
N ASP A 719 20.33 5.27 23.01
CA ASP A 719 19.04 5.67 23.59
C ASP A 719 17.88 4.90 22.96
N LEU A 720 17.56 3.75 23.57
CA LEU A 720 16.40 2.92 23.23
C LEU A 720 15.20 3.20 24.13
N GLU A 721 15.28 4.25 24.96
CA GLU A 721 14.13 4.71 25.72
C GLU A 721 13.21 5.57 24.85
N PRO A 722 11.90 5.58 25.15
CA PRO A 722 10.98 6.48 24.46
C PRO A 722 11.45 7.94 24.62
N GLU A 723 11.49 8.67 23.50
CA GLU A 723 11.88 10.09 23.52
C GLU A 723 10.91 10.91 24.39
N LYS A 724 11.45 11.88 25.12
CA LYS A 724 10.62 12.80 25.90
C LYS A 724 9.79 13.67 24.96
N VAL A 725 8.48 13.57 25.13
CA VAL A 725 7.54 14.39 24.37
C VAL A 725 7.60 15.83 24.88
N PRO A 726 7.66 16.84 24.00
CA PRO A 726 7.55 18.22 24.40
C PRO A 726 6.24 18.48 25.17
N VAL A 727 6.32 19.20 26.29
CA VAL A 727 5.12 19.61 27.02
C VAL A 727 4.53 20.79 26.28
N MET A 728 3.45 20.56 25.54
CA MET A 728 2.72 21.60 24.87
C MET A 728 1.84 22.32 25.90
N THR A 729 2.31 23.46 26.37
CA THR A 729 1.44 24.39 27.08
C THR A 729 0.60 25.14 26.05
N GLY A 730 -0.71 25.26 26.32
CA GLY A 730 -1.56 26.13 25.49
C GLY A 730 -0.90 27.53 25.38
N PRO A 731 -1.08 28.23 24.28
CA PRO A 731 -0.42 29.52 24.07
C PRO A 731 -0.76 30.47 25.21
N ASP A 732 0.26 30.90 25.95
CA ASP A 732 0.16 31.97 26.94
C ASP A 732 -0.04 33.29 26.20
N PHE A 733 -1.25 33.55 25.76
CA PHE A 733 -1.60 34.90 25.31
C PHE A 733 -1.66 35.83 26.52
N PRO A 734 -1.19 37.07 26.40
CA PRO A 734 -1.22 38.02 27.50
C PRO A 734 -2.64 38.15 28.07
N THR A 735 -2.84 37.68 29.28
CA THR A 735 -4.13 37.74 29.99
C THR A 735 -4.45 39.13 30.56
N GLY A 736 -3.65 40.13 30.26
CA GLY A 736 -3.59 41.38 31.00
C GLY A 736 -4.20 42.64 30.39
N VAL A 737 -4.80 42.59 29.22
CA VAL A 737 -5.43 43.81 28.65
C VAL A 737 -6.92 43.62 28.56
N ALA A 738 -7.61 43.99 29.64
CA ALA A 738 -9.06 44.22 29.62
C ALA A 738 -9.30 45.49 28.78
N CYS A 739 -9.39 45.32 27.46
CA CYS A 739 -9.82 46.40 26.57
C CYS A 739 -11.36 46.44 26.62
N ALA A 740 -11.88 47.41 27.27
CA ALA A 740 -13.32 47.70 27.25
C ALA A 740 -13.74 47.94 25.79
N GLY A 741 -14.31 46.92 25.15
CA GLY A 741 -15.00 47.04 23.88
C GLY A 741 -14.18 46.90 22.60
N ASN A 742 -12.85 46.59 22.65
CA ASN A 742 -12.03 46.38 21.49
C ASN A 742 -11.38 45.00 21.50
N THR A 743 -11.30 44.39 20.32
CA THR A 743 -10.52 43.16 20.09
C THR A 743 -9.07 43.42 20.50
N PRO A 744 -8.40 42.52 21.25
CA PRO A 744 -6.98 42.70 21.57
C PRO A 744 -6.13 42.85 20.29
N ASP A 745 -5.12 43.74 20.28
CA ASP A 745 -4.26 44.00 19.10
C ASP A 745 -3.50 42.76 18.62
N TRP A 746 -3.33 41.74 19.48
CA TRP A 746 -2.72 40.44 19.17
C TRP A 746 -3.72 39.41 18.57
N TYR A 747 -5.04 39.72 18.55
CA TYR A 747 -6.01 38.78 18.01
C TYR A 747 -5.88 38.68 16.51
N GLN A 748 -5.24 37.63 16.08
CA GLN A 748 -5.16 37.20 14.68
C GLN A 748 -5.61 35.74 14.63
N PRO A 749 -6.71 35.42 13.93
CA PRO A 749 -7.21 34.04 13.84
C PRO A 749 -6.15 33.05 13.40
N ASP A 750 -5.28 33.45 12.47
CA ASP A 750 -4.18 32.62 11.95
C ASP A 750 -3.22 32.16 13.06
N LEU A 751 -2.90 33.07 13.99
CA LEU A 751 -2.02 32.74 15.14
C LEU A 751 -2.69 31.70 16.07
N LEU A 752 -3.97 31.89 16.38
CA LEU A 752 -4.70 30.96 17.20
C LEU A 752 -4.81 29.58 16.55
N TRP A 753 -5.10 29.54 15.26
CA TRP A 753 -5.16 28.29 14.53
C TRP A 753 -3.81 27.58 14.43
N VAL A 754 -2.71 28.30 14.20
CA VAL A 754 -1.36 27.71 14.30
C VAL A 754 -1.13 27.10 15.67
N GLY A 755 -1.52 27.79 16.74
CA GLY A 755 -1.42 27.29 18.11
C GLY A 755 -2.20 26.01 18.33
N GLU A 756 -3.45 25.93 17.88
CA GLU A 756 -4.30 24.72 17.97
C GLU A 756 -3.69 23.54 17.19
N TYR A 757 -3.21 23.76 15.98
CA TYR A 757 -2.57 22.71 15.20
C TYR A 757 -1.30 22.18 15.89
N LEU A 758 -0.46 23.05 16.47
CA LEU A 758 0.74 22.65 17.19
C LEU A 758 0.41 21.91 18.49
N TYR A 759 -0.61 22.38 19.23
CA TYR A 759 -1.08 21.73 20.46
C TYR A 759 -1.51 20.28 20.20
N HIS A 760 -2.43 20.06 19.24
CA HIS A 760 -2.90 18.73 18.91
C HIS A 760 -1.79 17.83 18.33
N LEU A 761 -0.85 18.40 17.58
CA LEU A 761 0.30 17.65 17.09
C LEU A 761 1.20 17.19 18.24
N GLY A 762 1.37 18.02 19.28
CA GLY A 762 2.12 17.68 20.49
C GLY A 762 1.44 16.59 21.32
N GLU A 763 0.11 16.66 21.49
CA GLU A 763 -0.67 15.61 22.14
C GLU A 763 -0.46 14.24 21.43
N HIS A 764 -0.50 14.22 20.11
CA HIS A 764 -0.27 13.01 19.33
C HIS A 764 1.19 12.53 19.33
N ALA A 765 2.16 13.39 19.57
CA ALA A 765 3.55 13.00 19.70
C ALA A 765 3.76 11.95 20.81
N GLN A 766 2.88 11.92 21.83
CA GLN A 766 2.90 10.92 22.90
C GLN A 766 2.69 9.50 22.35
N THR A 767 1.92 9.32 21.29
CA THR A 767 1.64 8.01 20.69
C THR A 767 2.79 7.48 19.84
N VAL A 768 3.71 8.36 19.40
CA VAL A 768 4.83 8.05 18.51
C VAL A 768 6.03 7.46 19.26
N ALA A 769 6.37 8.01 20.42
CA ALA A 769 7.63 7.74 21.11
C ALA A 769 7.81 6.25 21.49
N GLY A 770 6.78 5.62 22.05
CA GLY A 770 6.82 4.22 22.49
C GLY A 770 7.02 3.24 21.31
N PRO A 771 6.16 3.24 20.29
CA PRO A 771 6.32 2.39 19.11
C PRO A 771 7.62 2.63 18.35
N ALA A 772 8.11 3.87 18.24
CA ALA A 772 9.38 4.17 17.59
C ALA A 772 10.56 3.53 18.33
N ALA A 773 10.60 3.64 19.65
CA ALA A 773 11.62 3.00 20.48
C ALA A 773 11.57 1.46 20.37
N GLU A 774 10.38 0.85 20.30
CA GLU A 774 10.25 -0.61 20.13
C GLU A 774 10.77 -1.05 18.74
N ILE A 775 10.46 -0.33 17.68
CA ILE A 775 11.01 -0.59 16.34
C ILE A 775 12.53 -0.47 16.35
N ALA A 776 13.09 0.55 17.01
CA ALA A 776 14.54 0.74 17.13
C ALA A 776 15.19 -0.45 17.86
N ARG A 777 14.60 -0.93 18.99
CA ARG A 777 15.07 -2.13 19.71
C ARG A 777 15.03 -3.39 18.84
N LEU A 778 13.95 -3.60 18.08
CA LEU A 778 13.82 -4.75 17.19
C LEU A 778 14.83 -4.72 16.04
N ARG A 779 15.21 -3.52 15.57
CA ARG A 779 16.22 -3.32 14.54
C ARG A 779 17.63 -3.68 15.01
N GLN A 780 17.97 -3.44 16.28
CA GLN A 780 19.29 -3.76 16.84
C GLN A 780 19.48 -5.26 17.09
N ARG A 781 18.38 -6.03 17.21
CA ARG A 781 18.50 -7.49 17.36
C ARG A 781 19.13 -8.11 16.13
N PRO A 782 20.06 -9.08 16.32
CA PRO A 782 20.62 -9.83 15.20
C PRO A 782 19.52 -10.45 14.34
N TRP A 783 19.67 -10.45 13.01
CA TRP A 783 18.66 -10.95 12.08
C TRP A 783 18.34 -12.45 12.21
N TRP A 784 19.24 -13.20 12.88
CA TRP A 784 19.09 -14.65 13.13
C TRP A 784 18.43 -15.00 14.48
N ARG A 785 18.11 -14.02 15.33
CA ARG A 785 17.44 -14.24 16.64
C ARG A 785 15.96 -13.96 16.62
#